data_96422e4706347bc3721f79af48294f76
#
_entry.id   96422e4706347bc3721f79af48294f76
#
_cell.length_a   1.000
_cell.length_b   1.000
_cell.length_c   1.000
_cell.angle_alpha   90.00
_cell.angle_beta   90.00
_cell.angle_gamma   90.00
#
_symmetry.space_group_name_H-M   'P 1'
#
loop_
_entity.id
_entity.type
_entity.pdbx_description
1 polymer ?
#
loop_
_entity_poly.entity_id
_entity_poly.type
_entity_poly.pdbx_seq_one_letter_code
_entity_poly.pdbx_strand_id
1 'polypeptide(L)'
;MSLENNSHSVDKFLCDFSSLKENKISPKEFLEAKSLTLEDSISKTNIFDVLTARSNINDALVLFAAEKFNLTSDEISLIAVGGYGREEFYPKSDTDLLILINNKKKDTYKKNIAYFLAYLWDIGIEASHSTRTVKECISEGSKDITVATSLLESRYICGSKLMFENLINKINENKSFWDNKDFYQEKIDEQIKRHSQFNNTAYNLEPDIKNGPGSLRDFHTIFWLCKKFLGINYIEELLNHSILTKKQLEQLIASRNFLALIRYKLHSLTKRAENRLLFEYQKQLAKHFNYEDRDHLLGVEYFMQDYYKSARTISRMNEIILQILNQNFLKIKDTNATDINQSFQIKNQLVGLKDDASFEDRPALLLEIFLLFQKNKEIKGIDAKTIGSITNNLYLIDESFRKKTEHRNIFLEILKAPEGVTHELRRMNLYGVLGSYLPAFGLIEGRMQYDLFHAFTVDEHTLFVVSNLRRLALTRFNHEFPEDSQKMQSIESPEILYIAGLFHDIAKGRGGDHSILGADEAEMFCLDHGLTNYDSKVVSWLVMNHLVFSLTAQKKDIYDPNVIRDLALLIGDELRLDYLYLLTVCDVRATNPNLWNSWKKRLFDDLYLLTKKALREGLEEPIDKDELIKEKILLTKNNLNRHKYRNVESFLTYFDDDFFIKFNIKEILMQSLVMLNENIPNNPEDIINISAMDNEDYFCAFIFTIIDNDSFYKITSIFEHEGVSVRDAKVVRVNSEYCIYNFYFDHIKMINDEIKQKNKVIKEKIINAISSPIFSIQNGSHKLSRRLRSFDKKIDISFSEDLIHNRTVMEISCIDRPGLLSVISKILKEESVWIQSAKIATIGERADDIFYLNNENKQCIDQSQYKNIEQKINASIKIN
;
A
#
# COMPACT_ATOMS: atom_id res chain seq x y z
N MET A 1 25.56 -21.76 -20.14
CA MET A 1 26.93 -21.60 -19.63
C MET A 1 27.11 -22.59 -18.50
N SER A 2 28.05 -23.46 -18.62
CA SER A 2 28.28 -24.66 -17.82
C SER A 2 28.55 -24.39 -16.35
N LEU A 3 27.93 -25.17 -15.48
CA LEU A 3 28.01 -25.14 -14.01
C LEU A 3 29.36 -25.61 -13.42
N GLU A 4 30.39 -25.75 -14.23
CA GLU A 4 31.63 -26.48 -13.81
C GLU A 4 32.84 -25.62 -13.45
N ASN A 5 32.79 -24.26 -13.45
CA ASN A 5 34.06 -23.51 -13.29
C ASN A 5 34.01 -22.30 -12.34
N ASN A 6 33.40 -22.39 -11.15
CA ASN A 6 33.48 -21.27 -10.20
C ASN A 6 33.99 -21.58 -8.77
N SER A 7 34.57 -22.78 -8.53
CA SER A 7 35.20 -23.10 -7.24
C SER A 7 36.51 -22.32 -7.00
N HIS A 8 37.12 -21.78 -8.05
CA HIS A 8 38.41 -21.06 -7.95
C HIS A 8 38.30 -19.56 -7.58
N SER A 9 37.09 -18.97 -7.56
CA SER A 9 36.95 -17.57 -7.21
C SER A 9 36.83 -17.34 -5.71
N VAL A 10 36.26 -18.30 -4.96
CA VAL A 10 36.06 -18.21 -3.49
C VAL A 10 37.38 -18.40 -2.76
N ASP A 11 38.26 -19.27 -3.23
CA ASP A 11 39.61 -19.50 -2.67
C ASP A 11 40.50 -18.24 -2.67
N LYS A 12 40.22 -17.29 -3.56
CA LYS A 12 40.97 -16.02 -3.62
C LYS A 12 40.50 -15.02 -2.53
N PHE A 13 39.31 -15.23 -1.95
CA PHE A 13 38.77 -14.49 -0.78
C PHE A 13 39.04 -15.24 0.53
N LEU A 14 39.40 -16.52 0.48
CA LEU A 14 39.90 -17.27 1.63
C LEU A 14 41.22 -16.65 2.06
N CYS A 15 41.11 -15.83 3.00
CA CYS A 15 42.00 -14.84 3.48
C CYS A 15 43.23 -15.48 4.07
N ASP A 16 44.33 -14.87 3.84
CA ASP A 16 45.48 -14.96 4.72
C ASP A 16 45.09 -14.39 6.09
N PHE A 17 44.63 -15.26 7.00
CA PHE A 17 44.39 -14.95 8.42
C PHE A 17 45.72 -14.88 9.24
N SER A 18 46.86 -15.08 8.59
CA SER A 18 48.16 -15.03 9.24
C SER A 18 48.43 -13.65 9.85
N SER A 19 48.04 -12.60 9.18
CA SER A 19 48.17 -11.22 9.67
C SER A 19 47.36 -10.96 10.95
N LEU A 20 46.21 -11.64 11.16
CA LEU A 20 45.45 -11.54 12.41
C LEU A 20 46.11 -12.38 13.53
N LYS A 21 46.53 -13.60 13.20
CA LYS A 21 47.22 -14.48 14.18
C LYS A 21 48.60 -13.95 14.61
N GLU A 22 49.33 -13.27 13.72
CA GLU A 22 50.61 -12.64 14.02
C GLU A 22 50.47 -11.24 14.66
N ASN A 23 49.23 -10.80 15.02
CA ASN A 23 48.94 -9.49 15.59
C ASN A 23 49.48 -8.30 14.75
N LYS A 24 49.60 -8.46 13.44
CA LYS A 24 50.07 -7.38 12.55
C LYS A 24 49.04 -6.30 12.31
N ILE A 25 47.75 -6.65 12.39
CA ILE A 25 46.62 -5.72 12.26
C ILE A 25 45.59 -6.00 13.36
N SER A 26 44.88 -4.96 13.79
CA SER A 26 43.82 -5.14 14.78
C SER A 26 42.60 -5.87 14.16
N PRO A 27 41.84 -6.66 14.94
CA PRO A 27 40.64 -7.36 14.43
C PRO A 27 39.63 -6.41 13.81
N LYS A 28 39.50 -5.17 14.28
CA LYS A 28 38.62 -4.15 13.72
C LYS A 28 39.09 -3.68 12.35
N GLU A 29 40.36 -3.35 12.20
CA GLU A 29 40.95 -2.98 10.90
C GLU A 29 40.86 -4.14 9.89
N PHE A 30 41.05 -5.38 10.36
CA PHE A 30 40.83 -6.56 9.52
C PHE A 30 39.42 -6.65 9.00
N LEU A 31 38.39 -6.50 9.86
CA LEU A 31 36.97 -6.52 9.48
C LEU A 31 36.66 -5.40 8.48
N GLU A 32 37.14 -4.19 8.70
CA GLU A 32 36.92 -3.05 7.81
C GLU A 32 37.57 -3.26 6.44
N ALA A 33 38.81 -3.67 6.37
CA ALA A 33 39.52 -3.93 5.10
C ALA A 33 38.87 -5.03 4.28
N LYS A 34 38.47 -6.13 4.92
CA LYS A 34 37.82 -7.26 4.23
C LYS A 34 36.40 -6.93 3.80
N SER A 35 35.68 -6.11 4.57
CA SER A 35 34.34 -5.65 4.17
C SER A 35 34.40 -4.78 2.91
N LEU A 36 35.38 -3.89 2.77
CA LEU A 36 35.59 -3.10 1.56
C LEU A 36 35.90 -3.98 0.34
N THR A 37 36.79 -4.96 0.48
CA THR A 37 37.13 -5.90 -0.61
C THR A 37 35.90 -6.67 -1.08
N LEU A 38 35.00 -7.09 -0.18
CA LEU A 38 33.77 -7.78 -0.54
C LEU A 38 32.78 -6.86 -1.25
N GLU A 39 32.66 -5.59 -0.88
CA GLU A 39 31.80 -4.64 -1.56
C GLU A 39 32.22 -4.43 -3.02
N ASP A 40 33.52 -4.39 -3.32
CA ASP A 40 34.04 -4.25 -4.68
C ASP A 40 33.84 -5.52 -5.55
N SER A 41 33.66 -6.67 -4.92
CA SER A 41 33.47 -7.96 -5.61
C SER A 41 32.02 -8.25 -6.02
N ILE A 42 31.03 -7.56 -5.44
CA ILE A 42 29.60 -7.86 -5.62
C ILE A 42 29.16 -7.81 -7.10
N SER A 43 29.71 -6.89 -7.89
CA SER A 43 29.37 -6.79 -9.32
C SER A 43 29.95 -7.92 -10.21
N LYS A 44 30.85 -8.71 -9.65
CA LYS A 44 31.66 -9.70 -10.39
C LYS A 44 31.42 -11.15 -9.96
N THR A 45 30.72 -11.36 -8.84
CA THR A 45 30.54 -12.69 -8.20
C THR A 45 29.08 -12.93 -7.82
N ASN A 46 28.70 -14.19 -7.63
CA ASN A 46 27.39 -14.54 -7.10
C ASN A 46 27.24 -13.97 -5.68
N ILE A 47 26.06 -13.40 -5.37
CA ILE A 47 25.79 -12.80 -4.06
C ILE A 47 25.96 -13.78 -2.89
N PHE A 48 25.64 -15.06 -3.09
CA PHE A 48 25.79 -16.07 -2.03
C PHE A 48 27.25 -16.41 -1.75
N ASP A 49 28.14 -16.36 -2.75
CA ASP A 49 29.58 -16.49 -2.54
C ASP A 49 30.13 -15.34 -1.67
N VAL A 50 29.60 -14.13 -1.88
CA VAL A 50 29.94 -12.95 -1.07
C VAL A 50 29.43 -13.09 0.36
N LEU A 51 28.19 -13.60 0.56
CA LEU A 51 27.62 -13.82 1.89
C LEU A 51 28.38 -14.89 2.66
N THR A 52 28.73 -16.01 2.00
CA THR A 52 29.56 -17.09 2.57
C THR A 52 30.94 -16.56 2.94
N ALA A 53 31.60 -15.83 2.03
CA ALA A 53 32.92 -15.23 2.33
C ALA A 53 32.84 -14.28 3.54
N ARG A 54 31.78 -13.51 3.66
CA ARG A 54 31.54 -12.64 4.82
C ARG A 54 31.31 -13.44 6.10
N SER A 55 30.60 -14.58 6.01
CA SER A 55 30.42 -15.51 7.13
C SER A 55 31.77 -16.08 7.59
N ASN A 56 32.63 -16.49 6.65
CA ASN A 56 33.96 -17.03 6.95
C ASN A 56 34.89 -15.99 7.63
N ILE A 57 34.81 -14.72 7.22
CA ILE A 57 35.51 -13.61 7.89
C ILE A 57 35.04 -13.48 9.36
N ASN A 58 33.72 -13.55 9.57
CA ASN A 58 33.14 -13.49 10.91
C ASN A 58 33.54 -14.72 11.75
N ASP A 59 33.58 -15.92 11.18
CA ASP A 59 34.06 -17.14 11.82
C ASP A 59 35.51 -17.00 12.33
N ALA A 60 36.38 -16.43 11.52
CA ALA A 60 37.78 -16.21 11.90
C ALA A 60 37.93 -15.25 13.11
N LEU A 61 37.10 -14.18 13.12
CA LEU A 61 37.07 -13.23 14.23
C LEU A 61 36.46 -13.83 15.49
N VAL A 62 35.39 -14.63 15.35
CA VAL A 62 34.77 -15.38 16.47
C VAL A 62 35.77 -16.40 17.02
N LEU A 63 36.46 -17.15 16.18
CA LEU A 63 37.48 -18.11 16.58
C LEU A 63 38.65 -17.42 17.31
N PHE A 64 39.16 -16.33 16.75
CA PHE A 64 40.25 -15.53 17.39
C PHE A 64 39.84 -15.06 18.79
N ALA A 65 38.62 -14.55 18.94
CA ALA A 65 38.08 -14.15 20.23
C ALA A 65 37.88 -15.36 21.18
N ALA A 66 37.41 -16.49 20.67
CA ALA A 66 37.21 -17.70 21.46
C ALA A 66 38.52 -18.27 22.01
N GLU A 67 39.59 -18.28 21.20
CA GLU A 67 40.94 -18.68 21.62
C GLU A 67 41.45 -17.75 22.74
N LYS A 68 41.30 -16.44 22.59
CA LYS A 68 41.74 -15.43 23.59
C LYS A 68 41.06 -15.61 24.96
N PHE A 69 39.82 -16.05 24.99
CA PHE A 69 39.05 -16.22 26.22
C PHE A 69 38.85 -17.69 26.63
N ASN A 70 39.65 -18.62 26.10
CA ASN A 70 39.68 -20.05 26.44
C ASN A 70 38.29 -20.72 26.27
N LEU A 71 37.60 -20.44 25.15
CA LEU A 71 36.32 -21.03 24.80
C LEU A 71 36.41 -22.11 23.69
N THR A 72 37.63 -22.61 23.42
CA THR A 72 37.88 -23.63 22.41
C THR A 72 38.16 -25.03 22.98
N SER A 73 37.88 -25.25 24.28
CA SER A 73 38.04 -26.53 24.96
C SER A 73 36.97 -27.56 24.58
N ASP A 74 37.19 -28.84 24.88
CA ASP A 74 36.23 -29.94 24.68
C ASP A 74 34.99 -29.87 25.59
N GLU A 75 34.91 -28.90 26.52
CA GLU A 75 33.82 -28.70 27.44
C GLU A 75 32.75 -27.70 26.96
N ILE A 76 33.04 -26.99 25.89
CA ILE A 76 32.19 -25.95 25.30
C ILE A 76 32.22 -26.03 23.76
N SER A 77 31.14 -25.69 23.11
CA SER A 77 31.07 -25.61 21.64
C SER A 77 30.40 -24.31 21.21
N LEU A 78 31.03 -23.57 20.31
CA LEU A 78 30.45 -22.39 19.69
C LEU A 78 29.83 -22.77 18.35
N ILE A 79 28.61 -22.41 18.17
CA ILE A 79 27.76 -22.82 17.05
C ILE A 79 27.09 -21.57 16.46
N ALA A 80 27.21 -21.39 15.15
CA ALA A 80 26.44 -20.39 14.40
C ALA A 80 25.00 -20.89 14.20
N VAL A 81 24.02 -20.03 14.41
CA VAL A 81 22.60 -20.34 14.21
C VAL A 81 21.92 -19.24 13.35
N GLY A 82 20.69 -19.49 12.94
CA GLY A 82 19.95 -18.52 12.15
C GLY A 82 20.61 -18.14 10.83
N GLY A 83 20.57 -16.88 10.44
CA GLY A 83 21.20 -16.38 9.21
C GLY A 83 22.70 -16.63 9.14
N TYR A 84 23.36 -16.52 10.25
CA TYR A 84 24.80 -16.81 10.39
C TYR A 84 25.09 -18.31 10.23
N GLY A 85 24.22 -19.17 10.74
CA GLY A 85 24.29 -20.62 10.57
C GLY A 85 24.13 -21.04 9.10
N ARG A 86 23.27 -20.36 8.33
CA ARG A 86 23.06 -20.60 6.87
C ARG A 86 24.17 -20.02 5.99
N GLU A 87 25.14 -19.33 6.55
CA GLU A 87 26.16 -18.58 5.79
C GLU A 87 25.57 -17.40 4.98
N GLU A 88 24.38 -16.93 5.35
CA GLU A 88 23.71 -15.75 4.79
C GLU A 88 23.99 -14.50 5.63
N PHE A 89 25.25 -14.10 5.71
CA PHE A 89 25.71 -13.04 6.59
C PHE A 89 25.75 -11.68 5.88
N TYR A 90 24.67 -10.90 6.01
CA TYR A 90 24.55 -9.56 5.42
C TYR A 90 25.39 -8.51 6.20
N PRO A 91 25.69 -7.33 5.61
CA PRO A 91 26.59 -6.32 6.22
C PRO A 91 26.17 -5.86 7.61
N LYS A 92 24.89 -5.91 7.94
CA LYS A 92 24.33 -5.49 9.23
C LYS A 92 23.48 -6.58 9.87
N SER A 93 23.81 -7.83 9.61
CA SER A 93 23.23 -8.97 10.33
C SER A 93 23.91 -9.16 11.66
N ASP A 94 23.13 -9.55 12.67
CA ASP A 94 23.63 -9.95 13.97
C ASP A 94 24.39 -11.29 13.86
N THR A 95 25.39 -11.46 14.69
CA THR A 95 26.11 -12.73 14.82
C THR A 95 25.39 -13.59 15.85
N ASP A 96 24.49 -14.47 15.37
CA ASP A 96 23.69 -15.35 16.21
C ASP A 96 24.53 -16.56 16.67
N LEU A 97 24.82 -16.64 17.96
CA LEU A 97 25.65 -17.68 18.57
C LEU A 97 24.85 -18.54 19.56
N LEU A 98 24.96 -19.87 19.38
CA LEU A 98 24.61 -20.83 20.40
C LEU A 98 25.89 -21.33 21.07
N ILE A 99 26.02 -21.05 22.36
CA ILE A 99 27.09 -21.53 23.19
C ILE A 99 26.64 -22.79 23.90
N LEU A 100 27.05 -23.93 23.41
CA LEU A 100 26.68 -25.23 23.94
C LEU A 100 27.65 -25.63 25.05
N ILE A 101 27.11 -25.95 26.22
CA ILE A 101 27.93 -26.22 27.41
C ILE A 101 27.35 -27.32 28.30
N ASN A 102 28.19 -28.03 29.03
CA ASN A 102 27.73 -28.95 30.03
C ASN A 102 27.24 -28.20 31.29
N ASN A 103 26.09 -28.62 31.83
CA ASN A 103 25.47 -27.95 32.98
C ASN A 103 26.41 -27.72 34.18
N LYS A 104 27.26 -28.73 34.47
CA LYS A 104 28.27 -28.64 35.57
C LYS A 104 29.35 -27.57 35.34
N LYS A 105 29.46 -27.03 34.14
CA LYS A 105 30.52 -26.08 33.73
C LYS A 105 29.98 -24.67 33.48
N LYS A 106 28.68 -24.44 33.59
CA LYS A 106 28.09 -23.13 33.33
C LYS A 106 28.73 -22.00 34.14
N ASP A 107 28.89 -22.23 35.45
CA ASP A 107 29.49 -21.22 36.34
C ASP A 107 30.98 -21.00 36.04
N THR A 108 31.71 -22.05 35.66
CA THR A 108 33.14 -22.00 35.33
C THR A 108 33.39 -21.05 34.13
N TYR A 109 32.60 -21.12 33.12
CA TYR A 109 32.78 -20.33 31.89
C TYR A 109 32.03 -19.00 31.87
N LYS A 110 31.18 -18.72 32.86
CA LYS A 110 30.36 -17.50 32.87
C LYS A 110 31.12 -16.19 32.64
N LYS A 111 32.26 -16.05 33.33
CA LYS A 111 33.11 -14.86 33.15
C LYS A 111 33.78 -14.80 31.77
N ASN A 112 34.29 -15.92 31.28
CA ASN A 112 34.97 -16.01 30.00
C ASN A 112 33.98 -15.71 28.86
N ILE A 113 32.75 -16.21 28.94
CA ILE A 113 31.69 -15.89 27.98
C ILE A 113 31.34 -14.40 27.99
N ALA A 114 31.23 -13.79 29.20
CA ALA A 114 30.96 -12.36 29.30
C ALA A 114 32.06 -11.50 28.67
N TYR A 115 33.33 -11.85 28.93
CA TYR A 115 34.47 -11.12 28.32
C TYR A 115 34.57 -11.36 26.82
N PHE A 116 34.29 -12.56 26.35
CA PHE A 116 34.23 -12.89 24.93
C PHE A 116 33.16 -12.04 24.18
N LEU A 117 31.99 -11.94 24.73
CA LEU A 117 30.89 -11.17 24.13
C LEU A 117 31.23 -9.65 24.15
N ALA A 118 31.74 -9.14 25.26
CA ALA A 118 32.18 -7.75 25.34
C ALA A 118 33.29 -7.44 24.30
N TYR A 119 34.23 -8.36 24.13
CA TYR A 119 35.28 -8.20 23.12
C TYR A 119 34.75 -8.23 21.68
N LEU A 120 33.74 -9.08 21.35
CA LEU A 120 33.11 -9.07 20.04
C LEU A 120 32.48 -7.70 19.77
N TRP A 121 31.80 -7.12 20.76
CA TRP A 121 31.23 -5.77 20.64
C TRP A 121 32.32 -4.69 20.44
N ASP A 122 33.42 -4.79 21.16
CA ASP A 122 34.57 -3.83 21.06
C ASP A 122 35.18 -3.83 19.66
N ILE A 123 35.24 -4.97 18.99
CA ILE A 123 35.74 -5.09 17.62
C ILE A 123 34.70 -4.80 16.54
N GLY A 124 33.46 -4.45 16.93
CA GLY A 124 32.38 -4.07 16.03
C GLY A 124 31.48 -5.23 15.53
N ILE A 125 31.51 -6.37 16.22
CA ILE A 125 30.61 -7.51 15.93
C ILE A 125 29.45 -7.48 16.93
N GLU A 126 28.23 -7.21 16.40
CA GLU A 126 27.00 -7.31 17.19
C GLU A 126 26.62 -8.79 17.34
N ALA A 127 26.87 -9.35 18.53
CA ALA A 127 26.60 -10.75 18.82
C ALA A 127 25.34 -10.90 19.68
N SER A 128 24.35 -11.63 19.18
CA SER A 128 23.28 -12.19 19.97
C SER A 128 23.64 -13.62 20.37
N HIS A 129 23.32 -14.03 21.60
CA HIS A 129 23.74 -15.35 22.05
C HIS A 129 22.71 -16.04 22.94
N SER A 130 22.80 -17.37 22.96
CA SER A 130 22.15 -18.21 23.95
C SER A 130 23.15 -19.23 24.48
N THR A 131 23.19 -19.43 25.82
CA THR A 131 24.03 -20.45 26.45
C THR A 131 23.15 -21.57 26.95
N ARG A 132 23.27 -22.75 26.36
CA ARG A 132 22.39 -23.89 26.60
C ARG A 132 23.15 -25.23 26.73
N THR A 133 22.57 -26.16 27.41
CA THR A 133 22.92 -27.59 27.35
C THR A 133 22.20 -28.22 26.17
N VAL A 134 22.66 -29.40 25.73
CA VAL A 134 21.96 -30.20 24.69
C VAL A 134 20.50 -30.46 25.11
N LYS A 135 20.26 -30.76 26.41
CA LYS A 135 18.92 -31.03 26.93
C LYS A 135 18.01 -29.78 26.83
N GLU A 136 18.54 -28.60 27.15
CA GLU A 136 17.79 -27.34 27.05
C GLU A 136 17.51 -27.01 25.60
N CYS A 137 18.45 -27.23 24.68
CA CYS A 137 18.21 -27.02 23.23
C CYS A 137 17.02 -27.85 22.74
N ILE A 138 16.97 -29.14 23.10
CA ILE A 138 15.87 -30.02 22.71
C ILE A 138 14.56 -29.59 23.36
N SER A 139 14.57 -29.26 24.66
CA SER A 139 13.37 -28.85 25.38
C SER A 139 12.76 -27.54 24.84
N GLU A 140 13.61 -26.56 24.60
CA GLU A 140 13.15 -25.26 24.04
C GLU A 140 12.76 -25.37 22.57
N GLY A 141 13.58 -26.08 21.77
CA GLY A 141 13.25 -26.30 20.37
C GLY A 141 11.96 -27.09 20.15
N SER A 142 11.60 -28.00 21.06
CA SER A 142 10.32 -28.73 20.97
C SER A 142 9.09 -27.87 21.29
N LYS A 143 9.26 -26.66 21.87
CA LYS A 143 8.16 -25.76 22.25
C LYS A 143 8.03 -24.58 21.30
N ASP A 144 9.14 -24.15 20.71
CA ASP A 144 9.23 -22.94 19.89
C ASP A 144 9.78 -23.29 18.50
N ILE A 145 8.95 -23.06 17.49
CA ILE A 145 9.29 -23.32 16.09
C ILE A 145 10.46 -22.45 15.60
N THR A 146 10.65 -21.26 16.17
CA THR A 146 11.77 -20.37 15.83
C THR A 146 13.10 -20.93 16.34
N VAL A 147 13.08 -21.46 17.55
CA VAL A 147 14.26 -22.16 18.12
C VAL A 147 14.53 -23.43 17.33
N ALA A 148 13.50 -24.20 16.98
CA ALA A 148 13.65 -25.40 16.16
C ALA A 148 14.31 -25.11 14.81
N THR A 149 13.83 -24.10 14.08
CA THR A 149 14.41 -23.70 12.80
C THR A 149 15.84 -23.19 12.95
N SER A 150 16.16 -22.43 13.99
CA SER A 150 17.53 -21.98 14.27
C SER A 150 18.49 -23.16 14.51
N LEU A 151 18.00 -24.23 15.19
CA LEU A 151 18.79 -25.45 15.40
C LEU A 151 18.96 -26.28 14.13
N LEU A 152 17.97 -26.30 13.22
CA LEU A 152 18.10 -26.92 11.90
C LEU A 152 19.15 -26.25 11.02
N GLU A 153 19.41 -24.98 11.24
CA GLU A 153 20.38 -24.15 10.52
C GLU A 153 21.75 -24.09 11.22
N SER A 154 21.89 -24.80 12.31
CA SER A 154 23.12 -24.74 13.13
C SER A 154 24.35 -25.24 12.40
N ARG A 155 25.45 -24.51 12.53
CA ARG A 155 26.77 -24.81 11.95
C ARG A 155 27.84 -24.69 13.02
N TYR A 156 28.73 -25.68 13.06
CA TYR A 156 29.84 -25.70 13.99
C TYR A 156 30.89 -24.63 13.64
N ILE A 157 31.38 -23.89 14.65
CA ILE A 157 32.48 -22.92 14.51
C ILE A 157 33.75 -23.45 15.20
N CYS A 158 33.71 -23.68 16.51
CA CYS A 158 34.88 -24.14 17.26
C CYS A 158 34.50 -24.76 18.62
N GLY A 159 35.50 -25.37 19.32
CA GLY A 159 35.33 -26.05 20.60
C GLY A 159 35.02 -27.53 20.39
N SER A 160 34.16 -28.12 21.23
CA SER A 160 33.86 -29.55 21.19
C SER A 160 32.95 -29.91 20.00
N LYS A 161 33.52 -30.48 18.93
CA LYS A 161 32.78 -31.00 17.80
C LYS A 161 31.87 -32.16 18.21
N LEU A 162 32.30 -32.96 19.17
CA LEU A 162 31.50 -34.09 19.68
C LEU A 162 30.18 -33.63 20.35
N MET A 163 30.23 -32.49 21.08
CA MET A 163 29.01 -31.92 21.65
C MET A 163 28.04 -31.42 20.58
N PHE A 164 28.54 -30.82 19.53
CA PHE A 164 27.71 -30.39 18.38
C PHE A 164 27.08 -31.62 17.67
N GLU A 165 27.90 -32.64 17.36
CA GLU A 165 27.40 -33.87 16.74
C GLU A 165 26.36 -34.57 17.59
N ASN A 166 26.52 -34.60 18.92
CA ASN A 166 25.54 -35.16 19.87
C ASN A 166 24.23 -34.34 19.84
N LEU A 167 24.30 -33.00 19.72
CA LEU A 167 23.09 -32.18 19.56
C LEU A 167 22.34 -32.55 18.29
N ILE A 168 23.04 -32.60 17.14
CA ILE A 168 22.45 -32.92 15.84
C ILE A 168 21.84 -34.33 15.84
N ASN A 169 22.56 -35.32 16.35
CA ASN A 169 22.04 -36.69 16.45
C ASN A 169 20.77 -36.74 17.30
N LYS A 170 20.75 -36.06 18.45
CA LYS A 170 19.54 -36.00 19.29
C LYS A 170 18.36 -35.29 18.67
N ILE A 171 18.60 -34.27 17.87
CA ILE A 171 17.54 -33.60 17.08
C ILE A 171 16.95 -34.57 16.07
N ASN A 172 17.80 -35.34 15.36
CA ASN A 172 17.38 -36.26 14.32
C ASN A 172 16.72 -37.52 14.87
N GLU A 173 17.19 -38.04 16.01
CA GLU A 173 16.68 -39.25 16.62
C GLU A 173 15.41 -39.03 17.45
N ASN A 174 15.19 -37.81 17.93
CA ASN A 174 14.07 -37.48 18.78
C ASN A 174 12.78 -37.30 18.00
N LYS A 175 11.95 -38.36 17.96
CA LYS A 175 10.63 -38.32 17.30
C LYS A 175 9.67 -37.28 17.89
N SER A 176 9.90 -36.78 19.10
CA SER A 176 9.12 -35.71 19.72
C SER A 176 9.64 -34.31 19.43
N PHE A 177 10.77 -34.21 18.72
CA PHE A 177 11.28 -32.90 18.25
C PHE A 177 10.59 -32.55 16.93
N TRP A 178 9.34 -32.10 17.05
CA TRP A 178 8.44 -31.77 15.92
C TRP A 178 8.27 -32.95 14.94
N ASP A 179 7.12 -33.60 14.95
CA ASP A 179 6.79 -34.46 13.82
C ASP A 179 6.59 -33.63 12.54
N ASN A 180 6.61 -34.27 11.42
CA ASN A 180 6.52 -33.58 10.14
C ASN A 180 5.23 -32.79 9.98
N LYS A 181 4.11 -33.28 10.50
CA LYS A 181 2.81 -32.64 10.38
C LYS A 181 2.73 -31.36 11.23
N ASP A 182 3.13 -31.44 12.48
CA ASP A 182 3.09 -30.32 13.41
C ASP A 182 4.09 -29.23 12.99
N PHE A 183 5.29 -29.62 12.52
CA PHE A 183 6.27 -28.69 11.99
C PHE A 183 5.75 -27.96 10.75
N TYR A 184 5.11 -28.68 9.83
CA TYR A 184 4.51 -28.10 8.63
C TYR A 184 3.39 -27.10 9.02
N GLN A 185 2.46 -27.55 9.87
CA GLN A 185 1.31 -26.69 10.23
C GLN A 185 1.76 -25.41 10.92
N GLU A 186 2.66 -25.50 11.87
CA GLU A 186 3.16 -24.33 12.60
C GLU A 186 3.92 -23.35 11.68
N LYS A 187 4.67 -23.88 10.69
CA LYS A 187 5.36 -23.03 9.70
C LYS A 187 4.38 -22.33 8.75
N ILE A 188 3.29 -23.00 8.38
CA ILE A 188 2.21 -22.39 7.59
C ILE A 188 1.49 -21.31 8.39
N ASP A 189 1.14 -21.59 9.66
CA ASP A 189 0.46 -20.63 10.53
C ASP A 189 1.33 -19.38 10.79
N GLU A 190 2.65 -19.58 11.01
CA GLU A 190 3.62 -18.49 11.08
C GLU A 190 3.63 -17.66 9.78
N GLN A 191 3.66 -18.32 8.61
CA GLN A 191 3.66 -17.63 7.30
C GLN A 191 2.37 -16.82 7.10
N ILE A 192 1.20 -17.39 7.39
CA ILE A 192 -0.09 -16.70 7.29
C ILE A 192 -0.12 -15.47 8.21
N LYS A 193 0.27 -15.64 9.48
CA LYS A 193 0.33 -14.54 10.45
C LYS A 193 1.30 -13.44 10.01
N ARG A 194 2.44 -13.80 9.44
CA ARG A 194 3.42 -12.86 8.92
C ARG A 194 2.88 -12.12 7.70
N HIS A 195 2.28 -12.83 6.73
CA HIS A 195 1.71 -12.22 5.52
C HIS A 195 0.58 -11.23 5.84
N SER A 196 -0.24 -11.50 6.87
CA SER A 196 -1.32 -10.60 7.28
C SER A 196 -0.81 -9.22 7.72
N GLN A 197 0.41 -9.11 8.23
CA GLN A 197 1.04 -7.83 8.60
C GLN A 197 1.40 -6.96 7.38
N PHE A 198 1.38 -7.55 6.18
CA PHE A 198 1.70 -6.90 4.91
C PHE A 198 0.51 -6.90 3.93
N ASN A 199 -0.72 -6.85 4.46
CA ASN A 199 -1.97 -6.86 3.67
C ASN A 199 -2.13 -8.12 2.79
N ASN A 200 -1.45 -9.21 3.10
CA ASN A 200 -1.41 -10.46 2.31
C ASN A 200 -0.99 -10.25 0.85
N THR A 201 -0.24 -9.20 0.53
CA THR A 201 0.22 -8.92 -0.82
C THR A 201 1.73 -8.65 -0.88
N ALA A 202 2.37 -9.14 -1.94
CA ALA A 202 3.76 -8.83 -2.27
C ALA A 202 3.92 -7.43 -2.90
N TYR A 203 2.82 -6.80 -3.30
CA TYR A 203 2.79 -5.64 -4.19
C TYR A 203 2.62 -4.30 -3.47
N ASN A 204 2.98 -4.22 -2.18
CA ASN A 204 3.12 -2.95 -1.47
C ASN A 204 4.25 -2.13 -2.09
N LEU A 205 4.08 -0.80 -2.26
CA LEU A 205 5.10 0.06 -2.88
C LEU A 205 6.38 0.21 -2.06
N GLU A 206 6.32 0.01 -0.75
CA GLU A 206 7.49 -0.05 0.14
C GLU A 206 7.59 -1.43 0.80
N PRO A 207 7.92 -2.49 0.03
CA PRO A 207 7.88 -3.86 0.53
C PRO A 207 9.02 -4.18 1.49
N ASP A 208 8.80 -5.17 2.37
CA ASP A 208 9.86 -5.76 3.21
C ASP A 208 10.49 -6.95 2.49
N ILE A 209 11.75 -6.84 2.09
CA ILE A 209 12.50 -7.84 1.31
C ILE A 209 12.72 -9.13 2.10
N LYS A 210 12.72 -9.06 3.43
CA LYS A 210 12.96 -10.21 4.31
C LYS A 210 11.67 -10.93 4.68
N ASN A 211 10.63 -10.19 5.08
CA ASN A 211 9.46 -10.77 5.76
C ASN A 211 8.14 -10.65 4.98
N GLY A 212 8.04 -9.80 3.97
CA GLY A 212 6.83 -9.65 3.15
C GLY A 212 6.47 -10.92 2.37
N PRO A 213 5.26 -11.04 1.81
CA PRO A 213 4.93 -12.13 0.90
C PRO A 213 5.86 -12.15 -0.32
N GLY A 214 6.28 -13.33 -0.75
CA GLY A 214 7.24 -13.52 -1.84
C GLY A 214 8.68 -13.08 -1.52
N SER A 215 9.01 -12.89 -0.25
CA SER A 215 10.31 -12.42 0.23
C SER A 215 11.30 -13.55 0.53
N LEU A 216 12.49 -13.19 1.00
CA LEU A 216 13.50 -14.16 1.43
C LEU A 216 13.02 -15.10 2.54
N ARG A 217 12.08 -14.68 3.40
CA ARG A 217 11.53 -15.53 4.46
C ARG A 217 10.64 -16.65 3.88
N ASP A 218 9.92 -16.40 2.80
CA ASP A 218 9.16 -17.44 2.13
C ASP A 218 10.10 -18.48 1.49
N PHE A 219 11.21 -18.02 0.89
CA PHE A 219 12.26 -18.91 0.43
C PHE A 219 12.86 -19.75 1.60
N HIS A 220 13.14 -19.12 2.75
CA HIS A 220 13.62 -19.86 3.92
C HIS A 220 12.58 -20.86 4.43
N THR A 221 11.28 -20.55 4.39
CA THR A 221 10.22 -21.48 4.76
C THR A 221 10.23 -22.72 3.87
N ILE A 222 10.40 -22.54 2.54
CA ILE A 222 10.61 -23.64 1.60
C ILE A 222 11.82 -24.48 2.04
N PHE A 223 12.96 -23.85 2.26
CA PHE A 223 14.20 -24.54 2.60
C PHE A 223 14.10 -25.32 3.92
N TRP A 224 13.54 -24.74 4.97
CA TRP A 224 13.37 -25.42 6.27
C TRP A 224 12.48 -26.66 6.18
N LEU A 225 11.38 -26.54 5.45
CA LEU A 225 10.48 -27.67 5.25
C LEU A 225 11.15 -28.75 4.40
N CYS A 226 11.82 -28.41 3.33
CA CYS A 226 12.54 -29.35 2.50
C CYS A 226 13.68 -30.03 3.28
N LYS A 227 14.44 -29.30 4.07
CA LYS A 227 15.48 -29.84 4.95
C LYS A 227 14.90 -30.82 5.95
N LYS A 228 13.77 -30.49 6.58
CA LYS A 228 13.10 -31.36 7.57
C LYS A 228 12.54 -32.64 6.93
N PHE A 229 11.93 -32.54 5.73
CA PHE A 229 11.21 -33.62 5.10
C PHE A 229 12.10 -34.51 4.23
N LEU A 230 13.05 -33.90 3.52
CA LEU A 230 13.89 -34.55 2.51
C LEU A 230 15.34 -34.79 2.96
N GLY A 231 15.75 -34.09 4.05
CA GLY A 231 17.15 -34.14 4.53
C GLY A 231 18.14 -33.38 3.66
N ILE A 232 17.68 -32.48 2.79
CA ILE A 232 18.56 -31.73 1.88
C ILE A 232 19.42 -30.72 2.66
N ASN A 233 20.62 -30.49 2.14
CA ASN A 233 21.51 -29.43 2.64
C ASN A 233 21.54 -28.20 1.73
N TYR A 234 21.25 -28.36 0.46
CA TYR A 234 21.25 -27.33 -0.56
C TYR A 234 19.95 -27.38 -1.35
N ILE A 235 19.45 -26.21 -1.75
CA ILE A 235 18.16 -26.10 -2.47
C ILE A 235 18.21 -26.76 -3.86
N GLU A 236 19.40 -26.86 -4.43
CA GLU A 236 19.67 -27.51 -5.73
C GLU A 236 19.32 -29.02 -5.72
N GLU A 237 19.36 -29.63 -4.55
CA GLU A 237 19.02 -31.06 -4.37
C GLU A 237 17.54 -31.35 -4.62
N LEU A 238 16.68 -30.34 -4.69
CA LEU A 238 15.26 -30.49 -5.06
C LEU A 238 15.06 -31.14 -6.44
N LEU A 239 16.03 -31.00 -7.35
CA LEU A 239 16.02 -31.74 -8.63
C LEU A 239 16.08 -33.25 -8.44
N ASN A 240 16.88 -33.73 -7.49
CA ASN A 240 17.04 -35.16 -7.20
C ASN A 240 15.74 -35.79 -6.64
N HIS A 241 14.88 -34.93 -6.03
CA HIS A 241 13.58 -35.36 -5.48
C HIS A 241 12.41 -35.10 -6.47
N SER A 242 12.69 -34.66 -7.70
CA SER A 242 11.67 -34.35 -8.72
C SER A 242 10.56 -33.41 -8.26
N ILE A 243 10.88 -32.49 -7.33
CA ILE A 243 9.93 -31.50 -6.78
C ILE A 243 9.76 -30.34 -7.75
N LEU A 244 10.86 -29.89 -8.36
CA LEU A 244 10.87 -28.82 -9.36
C LEU A 244 11.53 -29.29 -10.65
N THR A 245 11.11 -28.72 -11.77
CA THR A 245 11.87 -28.81 -13.02
C THR A 245 13.14 -27.95 -12.94
N LYS A 246 14.13 -28.25 -13.79
CA LYS A 246 15.37 -27.45 -13.87
C LYS A 246 15.06 -25.94 -14.08
N LYS A 247 14.15 -25.62 -14.99
CA LYS A 247 13.73 -24.24 -15.29
C LYS A 247 13.11 -23.54 -14.07
N GLN A 248 12.25 -24.24 -13.33
CA GLN A 248 11.61 -23.69 -12.11
C GLN A 248 12.64 -23.43 -11.03
N LEU A 249 13.60 -24.35 -10.82
CA LEU A 249 14.66 -24.16 -9.84
C LEU A 249 15.58 -22.99 -10.22
N GLU A 250 15.97 -22.87 -11.49
CA GLU A 250 16.77 -21.74 -11.99
C GLU A 250 16.05 -20.41 -11.75
N GLN A 251 14.75 -20.32 -12.01
CA GLN A 251 13.94 -19.13 -11.74
C GLN A 251 13.86 -18.80 -10.24
N LEU A 252 13.69 -19.81 -9.39
CA LEU A 252 13.65 -19.63 -7.94
C LEU A 252 14.98 -19.10 -7.41
N ILE A 253 16.10 -19.72 -7.83
CA ILE A 253 17.44 -19.29 -7.43
C ILE A 253 17.75 -17.88 -7.94
N ALA A 254 17.45 -17.56 -9.20
CA ALA A 254 17.64 -16.23 -9.74
C ALA A 254 16.87 -15.17 -8.95
N SER A 255 15.60 -15.44 -8.62
CA SER A 255 14.75 -14.53 -7.83
C SER A 255 15.30 -14.35 -6.41
N ARG A 256 15.70 -15.43 -5.72
CA ARG A 256 16.36 -15.38 -4.41
C ARG A 256 17.64 -14.53 -4.46
N ASN A 257 18.49 -14.77 -5.45
CA ASN A 257 19.77 -14.07 -5.59
C ASN A 257 19.54 -12.57 -5.82
N PHE A 258 18.55 -12.20 -6.61
CA PHE A 258 18.21 -10.79 -6.85
C PHE A 258 17.73 -10.10 -5.56
N LEU A 259 16.80 -10.71 -4.82
CA LEU A 259 16.35 -10.17 -3.53
C LEU A 259 17.49 -10.08 -2.49
N ALA A 260 18.37 -11.09 -2.44
CA ALA A 260 19.54 -11.08 -1.57
C ALA A 260 20.51 -9.95 -1.92
N LEU A 261 20.74 -9.71 -3.21
CA LEU A 261 21.58 -8.64 -3.71
C LEU A 261 21.01 -7.26 -3.33
N ILE A 262 19.70 -7.05 -3.53
CA ILE A 262 19.03 -5.82 -3.11
C ILE A 262 19.19 -5.62 -1.59
N ARG A 263 18.94 -6.64 -0.78
CA ARG A 263 19.07 -6.57 0.68
C ARG A 263 20.49 -6.23 1.11
N TYR A 264 21.48 -6.85 0.48
CA TYR A 264 22.88 -6.55 0.76
C TYR A 264 23.20 -5.07 0.52
N LYS A 265 22.83 -4.58 -0.66
CA LYS A 265 23.06 -3.18 -1.04
C LYS A 265 22.28 -2.20 -0.17
N LEU A 266 21.05 -2.58 0.24
CA LEU A 266 20.26 -1.78 1.17
C LEU A 266 20.94 -1.64 2.54
N HIS A 267 21.51 -2.74 3.08
CA HIS A 267 22.29 -2.68 4.33
C HIS A 267 23.56 -1.82 4.19
N SER A 268 24.28 -1.94 3.06
CA SER A 268 25.47 -1.13 2.79
C SER A 268 25.12 0.36 2.69
N LEU A 269 24.04 0.68 2.00
CA LEU A 269 23.54 2.04 1.79
C LEU A 269 23.06 2.70 3.09
N THR A 270 22.27 1.98 3.88
CA THR A 270 21.64 2.52 5.10
C THR A 270 22.55 2.45 6.32
N LYS A 271 23.60 1.65 6.26
CA LYS A 271 24.51 1.30 7.38
C LYS A 271 23.75 0.72 8.60
N ARG A 272 22.60 0.09 8.37
CA ARG A 272 21.77 -0.58 9.38
C ARG A 272 21.06 -1.79 8.79
N ALA A 273 20.47 -2.66 9.63
CA ALA A 273 19.72 -3.85 9.22
C ALA A 273 18.34 -3.48 8.66
N GLU A 274 18.29 -2.60 7.65
CA GLU A 274 17.06 -2.20 6.98
C GLU A 274 16.61 -3.28 6.02
N ASN A 275 15.34 -3.68 6.11
CA ASN A 275 14.74 -4.65 5.21
C ASN A 275 13.57 -4.07 4.40
N ARG A 276 13.14 -2.86 4.73
CA ARG A 276 12.06 -2.18 4.03
C ARG A 276 12.61 -1.35 2.89
N LEU A 277 12.14 -1.62 1.70
CA LEU A 277 12.56 -0.93 0.48
C LEU A 277 11.78 0.39 0.34
N LEU A 278 12.18 1.38 1.16
CA LEU A 278 11.56 2.70 1.17
C LEU A 278 11.84 3.45 -0.13
N PHE A 279 10.95 4.35 -0.54
CA PHE A 279 11.09 5.17 -1.76
C PHE A 279 12.45 5.85 -1.90
N GLU A 280 13.00 6.38 -0.78
CA GLU A 280 14.32 7.03 -0.80
C GLU A 280 15.46 6.10 -1.21
N TYR A 281 15.33 4.79 -0.92
CA TYR A 281 16.34 3.79 -1.28
C TYR A 281 16.11 3.18 -2.65
N GLN A 282 14.86 3.08 -3.08
CA GLN A 282 14.50 2.52 -4.39
C GLN A 282 15.20 3.26 -5.52
N LYS A 283 15.14 4.61 -5.53
CA LYS A 283 15.79 5.45 -6.55
C LYS A 283 17.32 5.30 -6.55
N GLN A 284 17.91 5.22 -5.35
CA GLN A 284 19.36 5.04 -5.20
C GLN A 284 19.82 3.65 -5.66
N LEU A 285 19.04 2.61 -5.34
CA LEU A 285 19.32 1.23 -5.74
C LEU A 285 19.11 1.05 -7.24
N ALA A 286 18.06 1.61 -7.83
CA ALA A 286 17.83 1.60 -9.27
C ALA A 286 19.04 2.16 -10.02
N LYS A 287 19.53 3.33 -9.62
CA LYS A 287 20.75 3.94 -10.18
C LYS A 287 21.97 3.04 -9.99
N HIS A 288 22.14 2.43 -8.79
CA HIS A 288 23.26 1.53 -8.51
C HIS A 288 23.26 0.29 -9.42
N PHE A 289 22.07 -0.23 -9.76
CA PHE A 289 21.88 -1.37 -10.66
C PHE A 289 21.76 -0.99 -12.14
N ASN A 290 22.07 0.27 -12.50
CA ASN A 290 22.05 0.82 -13.85
C ASN A 290 20.69 0.75 -14.54
N TYR A 291 19.60 0.90 -13.78
CA TYR A 291 18.28 1.14 -14.35
C TYR A 291 18.16 2.62 -14.70
N GLU A 292 17.99 2.89 -15.97
CA GLU A 292 17.89 4.24 -16.53
C GLU A 292 16.43 4.58 -16.88
N ASP A 293 16.11 5.88 -16.83
CA ASP A 293 14.83 6.38 -17.31
C ASP A 293 14.76 6.18 -18.82
N ARG A 294 13.65 5.63 -19.33
CA ARG A 294 13.41 5.36 -20.75
C ARG A 294 11.98 5.68 -21.10
N ASP A 295 11.78 6.32 -22.25
CA ASP A 295 10.48 6.71 -22.76
C ASP A 295 9.65 7.47 -21.72
N HIS A 296 8.58 6.86 -21.22
CA HIS A 296 7.64 7.44 -20.25
C HIS A 296 7.80 6.83 -18.84
N LEU A 297 8.86 6.06 -18.60
CA LEU A 297 9.09 5.31 -17.37
C LEU A 297 10.39 5.71 -16.70
N LEU A 298 10.32 5.81 -15.37
CA LEU A 298 11.50 6.02 -14.54
C LEU A 298 12.28 4.71 -14.35
N GLY A 299 13.61 4.79 -14.28
CA GLY A 299 14.47 3.64 -14.00
C GLY A 299 14.09 2.92 -12.70
N VAL A 300 13.62 3.67 -11.70
CA VAL A 300 13.12 3.09 -10.45
C VAL A 300 11.87 2.22 -10.65
N GLU A 301 11.02 2.53 -11.61
CA GLU A 301 9.83 1.73 -11.91
C GLU A 301 10.20 0.40 -12.57
N TYR A 302 11.19 0.39 -13.49
CA TYR A 302 11.76 -0.84 -14.05
C TYR A 302 12.42 -1.72 -12.98
N PHE A 303 13.22 -1.13 -12.10
CA PHE A 303 13.85 -1.83 -10.99
C PHE A 303 12.83 -2.50 -10.08
N MET A 304 11.80 -1.78 -9.71
CA MET A 304 10.74 -2.31 -8.85
C MET A 304 9.88 -3.35 -9.57
N GLN A 305 9.65 -3.21 -10.86
CA GLN A 305 8.96 -4.23 -11.65
C GLN A 305 9.71 -5.58 -11.62
N ASP A 306 11.03 -5.56 -11.74
CA ASP A 306 11.84 -6.79 -11.64
C ASP A 306 11.84 -7.36 -10.20
N TYR A 307 11.78 -6.48 -9.18
CA TYR A 307 11.55 -6.91 -7.80
C TYR A 307 10.22 -7.67 -7.65
N TYR A 308 9.11 -7.10 -8.14
CA TYR A 308 7.79 -7.74 -8.01
C TYR A 308 7.68 -9.03 -8.83
N LYS A 309 8.28 -9.12 -10.00
CA LYS A 309 8.39 -10.37 -10.77
C LYS A 309 9.13 -11.44 -9.98
N SER A 310 10.20 -11.08 -9.28
CA SER A 310 10.96 -12.00 -8.43
C SER A 310 10.14 -12.45 -7.22
N ALA A 311 9.45 -11.54 -6.55
CA ALA A 311 8.58 -11.86 -5.42
C ALA A 311 7.42 -12.79 -5.84
N ARG A 312 6.79 -12.55 -7.00
CA ARG A 312 5.76 -13.43 -7.58
C ARG A 312 6.30 -14.83 -7.84
N THR A 313 7.51 -14.93 -8.38
CA THR A 313 8.15 -16.23 -8.63
C THR A 313 8.37 -17.01 -7.35
N ILE A 314 8.89 -16.37 -6.29
CA ILE A 314 9.07 -17.02 -4.98
C ILE A 314 7.72 -17.43 -4.39
N SER A 315 6.69 -16.57 -4.44
CA SER A 315 5.34 -16.88 -3.94
C SER A 315 4.75 -18.12 -4.64
N ARG A 316 4.85 -18.18 -5.97
CA ARG A 316 4.36 -19.30 -6.75
C ARG A 316 5.11 -20.60 -6.43
N MET A 317 6.45 -20.55 -6.33
CA MET A 317 7.24 -21.73 -5.99
C MET A 317 7.01 -22.17 -4.54
N ASN A 318 6.77 -21.23 -3.63
CA ASN A 318 6.37 -21.53 -2.26
C ASN A 318 5.06 -22.34 -2.25
N GLU A 319 4.03 -21.90 -2.97
CA GLU A 319 2.77 -22.62 -3.08
C GLU A 319 2.98 -24.06 -3.64
N ILE A 320 3.70 -24.19 -4.74
CA ILE A 320 3.97 -25.48 -5.40
C ILE A 320 4.66 -26.45 -4.43
N ILE A 321 5.76 -25.99 -3.81
CA ILE A 321 6.59 -26.86 -2.96
C ILE A 321 5.83 -27.25 -1.70
N LEU A 322 5.13 -26.31 -1.06
CA LEU A 322 4.32 -26.58 0.13
C LEU A 322 3.24 -27.63 -0.17
N GLN A 323 2.59 -27.55 -1.32
CA GLN A 323 1.59 -28.55 -1.70
C GLN A 323 2.22 -29.93 -1.94
N ILE A 324 3.36 -30.01 -2.65
CA ILE A 324 4.06 -31.28 -2.88
C ILE A 324 4.47 -31.93 -1.56
N LEU A 325 5.04 -31.15 -0.64
CA LEU A 325 5.43 -31.65 0.68
C LEU A 325 4.22 -32.15 1.48
N ASN A 326 3.12 -31.40 1.45
CA ASN A 326 1.88 -31.79 2.10
C ASN A 326 1.36 -33.13 1.56
N GLN A 327 1.28 -33.27 0.24
CA GLN A 327 0.78 -34.50 -0.42
C GLN A 327 1.68 -35.71 -0.16
N ASN A 328 3.01 -35.56 -0.27
CA ASN A 328 3.93 -36.68 -0.25
C ASN A 328 4.26 -37.18 1.16
N PHE A 329 4.26 -36.30 2.17
CA PHE A 329 4.83 -36.62 3.48
C PHE A 329 3.83 -36.60 4.65
N LEU A 330 2.69 -35.87 4.52
CA LEU A 330 1.76 -35.76 5.65
C LEU A 330 0.67 -36.85 5.71
N LYS A 331 0.72 -37.85 4.79
CA LYS A 331 -0.23 -38.98 4.77
C LYS A 331 -1.67 -38.56 5.10
N ILE A 332 -2.16 -37.48 4.50
CA ILE A 332 -3.59 -37.24 4.44
C ILE A 332 -4.15 -38.52 3.79
N LYS A 333 -5.12 -39.19 4.46
CA LYS A 333 -5.74 -40.41 3.92
C LYS A 333 -5.92 -40.21 2.43
N ASP A 334 -5.27 -41.06 1.63
CA ASP A 334 -5.39 -41.02 0.18
C ASP A 334 -6.88 -41.16 -0.16
N THR A 335 -7.55 -40.06 -0.40
CA THR A 335 -8.91 -40.08 -0.91
C THR A 335 -8.83 -40.52 -2.35
N ASN A 336 -9.69 -41.44 -2.75
CA ASN A 336 -9.78 -41.80 -4.16
C ASN A 336 -10.03 -40.54 -4.97
N ALA A 337 -9.34 -40.41 -6.09
CA ALA A 337 -9.61 -39.33 -7.01
C ALA A 337 -11.05 -39.43 -7.51
N THR A 338 -11.77 -38.31 -7.47
CA THR A 338 -13.13 -38.20 -7.98
C THR A 338 -13.13 -37.38 -9.25
N ASP A 339 -13.63 -37.95 -10.32
CA ASP A 339 -13.73 -37.27 -11.61
C ASP A 339 -14.74 -36.13 -11.52
N ILE A 340 -14.33 -34.93 -11.96
CA ILE A 340 -15.21 -33.78 -12.16
C ILE A 340 -15.82 -33.85 -13.57
N ASN A 341 -14.95 -34.07 -14.55
CA ASN A 341 -15.30 -34.18 -15.97
C ASN A 341 -14.27 -35.05 -16.71
N GLN A 342 -14.27 -35.00 -18.03
CA GLN A 342 -13.34 -35.79 -18.85
C GLN A 342 -11.88 -35.43 -18.64
N SER A 343 -11.56 -34.17 -18.26
CA SER A 343 -10.18 -33.65 -18.17
C SER A 343 -9.68 -33.43 -16.76
N PHE A 344 -10.57 -33.24 -15.78
CA PHE A 344 -10.20 -32.88 -14.42
C PHE A 344 -10.72 -33.85 -13.37
N GLN A 345 -9.97 -34.03 -12.32
CA GLN A 345 -10.30 -34.81 -11.11
C GLN A 345 -10.00 -34.01 -9.84
N ILE A 346 -10.69 -34.33 -8.76
CA ILE A 346 -10.40 -33.82 -7.41
C ILE A 346 -9.75 -34.92 -6.61
N LYS A 347 -8.61 -34.60 -5.98
CA LYS A 347 -7.95 -35.44 -4.97
C LYS A 347 -7.56 -34.56 -3.80
N ASN A 348 -7.94 -34.92 -2.58
CA ASN A 348 -7.63 -34.15 -1.37
C ASN A 348 -8.03 -32.65 -1.45
N GLN A 349 -9.21 -32.34 -2.01
CA GLN A 349 -9.71 -30.98 -2.24
C GLN A 349 -8.88 -30.16 -3.26
N LEU A 350 -7.95 -30.76 -3.96
CA LEU A 350 -7.19 -30.13 -5.03
C LEU A 350 -7.67 -30.64 -6.39
N VAL A 351 -7.85 -29.70 -7.33
CA VAL A 351 -8.16 -30.05 -8.71
C VAL A 351 -6.87 -30.32 -9.46
N GLY A 352 -6.84 -31.41 -10.18
CA GLY A 352 -5.73 -31.80 -11.04
C GLY A 352 -6.17 -32.19 -12.42
N LEU A 353 -5.28 -32.01 -13.39
CA LEU A 353 -5.45 -32.55 -14.74
C LEU A 353 -5.28 -34.06 -14.70
N LYS A 354 -6.18 -34.82 -15.36
CA LYS A 354 -6.03 -36.29 -15.51
C LYS A 354 -4.81 -36.61 -16.34
N ASP A 355 -4.28 -37.82 -16.16
CA ASP A 355 -3.06 -38.28 -16.88
C ASP A 355 -3.27 -38.41 -18.38
N ASP A 356 -4.49 -38.65 -18.85
CA ASP A 356 -4.91 -38.73 -20.23
C ASP A 356 -5.37 -37.39 -20.85
N ALA A 357 -5.30 -36.31 -20.11
CA ALA A 357 -5.65 -34.96 -20.57
C ALA A 357 -4.40 -34.07 -20.65
N SER A 358 -4.36 -33.21 -21.65
CA SER A 358 -3.26 -32.29 -21.90
C SER A 358 -3.77 -30.90 -22.27
N PHE A 359 -3.04 -29.86 -21.83
CA PHE A 359 -3.29 -28.49 -22.28
C PHE A 359 -2.94 -28.27 -23.74
N GLU A 360 -2.02 -29.05 -24.29
CA GLU A 360 -1.63 -29.00 -25.72
C GLU A 360 -2.77 -29.49 -26.61
N ASP A 361 -3.45 -30.58 -26.23
CA ASP A 361 -4.57 -31.12 -26.97
C ASP A 361 -5.83 -30.27 -26.86
N ARG A 362 -6.06 -29.69 -25.68
CA ARG A 362 -7.23 -28.84 -25.39
C ARG A 362 -6.85 -27.60 -24.61
N PRO A 363 -6.34 -26.55 -25.29
CA PRO A 363 -5.89 -25.32 -24.63
C PRO A 363 -6.96 -24.61 -23.79
N ALA A 364 -8.26 -24.75 -24.10
CA ALA A 364 -9.37 -24.20 -23.30
C ALA A 364 -9.31 -24.56 -21.81
N LEU A 365 -8.71 -25.70 -21.48
CA LEU A 365 -8.51 -26.18 -20.10
C LEU A 365 -7.72 -25.17 -19.24
N LEU A 366 -6.86 -24.34 -19.86
CA LEU A 366 -6.13 -23.28 -19.20
C LEU A 366 -7.04 -22.19 -18.58
N LEU A 367 -8.28 -22.05 -19.06
CA LEU A 367 -9.29 -21.16 -18.49
C LEU A 367 -10.35 -21.96 -17.71
N GLU A 368 -10.78 -23.11 -18.21
CA GLU A 368 -11.82 -23.92 -17.58
C GLU A 368 -11.50 -24.29 -16.14
N ILE A 369 -10.24 -24.52 -15.82
CA ILE A 369 -9.81 -24.89 -14.46
C ILE A 369 -10.22 -23.82 -13.42
N PHE A 370 -10.17 -22.53 -13.76
CA PHE A 370 -10.58 -21.45 -12.86
C PHE A 370 -12.10 -21.39 -12.69
N LEU A 371 -12.85 -21.71 -13.75
CA LEU A 371 -14.30 -21.80 -13.68
C LEU A 371 -14.76 -22.95 -12.78
N LEU A 372 -13.99 -24.04 -12.70
CA LEU A 372 -14.29 -25.16 -11.80
C LEU A 372 -14.27 -24.76 -10.33
N PHE A 373 -13.38 -23.85 -9.91
CA PHE A 373 -13.36 -23.33 -8.54
C PHE A 373 -14.64 -22.60 -8.17
N GLN A 374 -15.17 -21.83 -9.10
CA GLN A 374 -16.40 -21.07 -8.88
C GLN A 374 -17.63 -21.96 -8.82
N LYS A 375 -17.59 -23.10 -9.52
CA LYS A 375 -18.71 -24.07 -9.58
C LYS A 375 -18.66 -25.12 -8.45
N ASN A 376 -17.47 -25.35 -7.83
CA ASN A 376 -17.26 -26.43 -6.86
C ASN A 376 -16.62 -25.90 -5.56
N LYS A 377 -17.41 -25.68 -4.53
CA LYS A 377 -16.95 -25.16 -3.23
C LYS A 377 -15.99 -26.10 -2.47
N GLU A 378 -15.92 -27.37 -2.87
CA GLU A 378 -15.02 -28.37 -2.26
C GLU A 378 -13.56 -28.20 -2.70
N ILE A 379 -13.33 -27.55 -3.85
CA ILE A 379 -11.98 -27.31 -4.38
C ILE A 379 -11.32 -26.17 -3.62
N LYS A 380 -10.16 -26.43 -3.01
CA LYS A 380 -9.38 -25.46 -2.24
C LYS A 380 -8.13 -24.97 -2.96
N GLY A 381 -7.66 -25.71 -3.96
CA GLY A 381 -6.45 -25.35 -4.70
C GLY A 381 -6.29 -26.19 -5.98
N ILE A 382 -5.27 -25.86 -6.76
CA ILE A 382 -4.83 -26.64 -7.90
C ILE A 382 -3.65 -27.53 -7.43
N ASP A 383 -3.57 -28.77 -7.85
CA ASP A 383 -2.42 -29.60 -7.51
C ASP A 383 -1.13 -29.07 -8.16
N ALA A 384 -0.01 -29.32 -7.51
CA ALA A 384 1.29 -28.76 -7.91
C ALA A 384 1.75 -29.19 -9.33
N LYS A 385 1.43 -30.42 -9.75
CA LYS A 385 1.73 -30.93 -11.12
C LYS A 385 0.98 -30.10 -12.16
N THR A 386 -0.29 -29.83 -11.89
CA THR A 386 -1.16 -29.03 -12.78
C THR A 386 -0.73 -27.56 -12.80
N ILE A 387 -0.35 -26.96 -11.66
CA ILE A 387 0.21 -25.57 -11.64
C ILE A 387 1.49 -25.52 -12.50
N GLY A 388 2.37 -26.48 -12.32
CA GLY A 388 3.59 -26.59 -13.14
C GLY A 388 3.27 -26.71 -14.63
N SER A 389 2.29 -27.54 -15.00
CA SER A 389 1.84 -27.71 -16.38
C SER A 389 1.21 -26.42 -16.94
N ILE A 390 0.34 -25.71 -16.17
CA ILE A 390 -0.22 -24.41 -16.57
C ILE A 390 0.91 -23.44 -16.95
N THR A 391 1.89 -23.26 -16.04
CA THR A 391 2.98 -22.30 -16.26
C THR A 391 3.90 -22.64 -17.44
N ASN A 392 4.07 -23.92 -17.74
CA ASN A 392 4.85 -24.37 -18.88
C ASN A 392 4.09 -24.19 -20.22
N ASN A 393 2.76 -24.17 -20.19
CA ASN A 393 1.91 -24.12 -21.37
C ASN A 393 1.28 -22.72 -21.62
N LEU A 394 1.73 -21.67 -20.93
CA LEU A 394 1.25 -20.30 -21.16
C LEU A 394 1.41 -19.82 -22.61
N TYR A 395 2.39 -20.35 -23.34
CA TYR A 395 2.63 -20.03 -24.75
C TYR A 395 1.46 -20.44 -25.68
N LEU A 396 0.59 -21.36 -25.22
CA LEU A 396 -0.62 -21.75 -25.94
C LEU A 396 -1.69 -20.64 -25.93
N ILE A 397 -1.59 -19.68 -24.98
CA ILE A 397 -2.50 -18.52 -24.91
C ILE A 397 -2.00 -17.43 -25.86
N ASP A 398 -1.97 -17.75 -27.13
CA ASP A 398 -1.58 -16.87 -28.23
C ASP A 398 -2.77 -16.07 -28.79
N GLU A 399 -2.55 -15.35 -29.87
CA GLU A 399 -3.60 -14.58 -30.53
C GLU A 399 -4.74 -15.47 -31.07
N SER A 400 -4.40 -16.66 -31.57
CA SER A 400 -5.39 -17.62 -32.08
C SER A 400 -6.28 -18.15 -30.96
N PHE A 401 -5.71 -18.39 -29.78
CA PHE A 401 -6.43 -18.78 -28.59
C PHE A 401 -7.44 -17.70 -28.17
N ARG A 402 -7.01 -16.43 -28.10
CA ARG A 402 -7.84 -15.30 -27.67
C ARG A 402 -8.98 -14.98 -28.65
N LYS A 403 -8.86 -15.37 -29.92
CA LYS A 403 -9.91 -15.16 -30.93
C LYS A 403 -11.00 -16.22 -30.92
N LYS A 404 -10.79 -17.37 -30.25
CA LYS A 404 -11.82 -18.44 -30.20
C LYS A 404 -13.00 -18.04 -29.32
N THR A 405 -14.20 -18.11 -29.86
CA THR A 405 -15.45 -17.81 -29.14
C THR A 405 -15.63 -18.65 -27.88
N GLU A 406 -15.24 -19.93 -27.91
CA GLU A 406 -15.27 -20.81 -26.74
C GLU A 406 -14.45 -20.22 -25.57
N HIS A 407 -13.21 -19.78 -25.82
CA HIS A 407 -12.33 -19.24 -24.78
C HIS A 407 -12.82 -17.89 -24.23
N ARG A 408 -13.35 -17.06 -25.10
CA ARG A 408 -13.99 -15.77 -24.74
C ARG A 408 -15.21 -15.98 -23.83
N ASN A 409 -16.05 -16.96 -24.17
CA ASN A 409 -17.20 -17.31 -23.35
C ASN A 409 -16.78 -17.80 -21.96
N ILE A 410 -15.75 -18.66 -21.86
CA ILE A 410 -15.26 -19.17 -20.59
C ILE A 410 -14.76 -18.01 -19.72
N PHE A 411 -13.97 -17.06 -20.28
CA PHE A 411 -13.47 -15.92 -19.53
C PHE A 411 -14.61 -15.01 -19.04
N LEU A 412 -15.62 -14.79 -19.90
CA LEU A 412 -16.80 -14.01 -19.52
C LEU A 412 -17.63 -14.72 -18.43
N GLU A 413 -17.75 -16.06 -18.50
CA GLU A 413 -18.40 -16.85 -17.43
C GLU A 413 -17.66 -16.69 -16.09
N ILE A 414 -16.31 -16.64 -16.09
CA ILE A 414 -15.50 -16.38 -14.88
C ILE A 414 -15.87 -15.02 -14.28
N LEU A 415 -16.02 -13.97 -15.10
CA LEU A 415 -16.39 -12.63 -14.63
C LEU A 415 -17.84 -12.55 -14.14
N LYS A 416 -18.76 -13.31 -14.76
CA LYS A 416 -20.19 -13.36 -14.41
C LYS A 416 -20.51 -14.28 -13.23
N ALA A 417 -19.55 -15.07 -12.77
CA ALA A 417 -19.80 -16.03 -11.71
C ALA A 417 -20.34 -15.37 -10.43
N PRO A 418 -21.32 -15.98 -9.75
CA PRO A 418 -21.92 -15.40 -8.54
C PRO A 418 -20.94 -15.28 -7.37
N GLU A 419 -19.91 -16.12 -7.33
CA GLU A 419 -18.86 -16.10 -6.30
C GLU A 419 -17.47 -16.39 -6.91
N GLY A 420 -16.41 -16.02 -6.24
CA GLY A 420 -15.03 -16.40 -6.59
C GLY A 420 -14.31 -15.52 -7.62
N VAL A 421 -14.95 -14.55 -8.27
CA VAL A 421 -14.34 -13.76 -9.37
C VAL A 421 -12.96 -13.21 -8.99
N THR A 422 -12.86 -12.54 -7.85
CA THR A 422 -11.59 -11.93 -7.40
C THR A 422 -10.52 -12.96 -7.09
N HIS A 423 -10.89 -14.08 -6.47
CA HIS A 423 -9.95 -15.15 -6.15
C HIS A 423 -9.36 -15.76 -7.41
N GLU A 424 -10.20 -15.98 -8.42
CA GLU A 424 -9.75 -16.60 -9.66
C GLU A 424 -8.93 -15.65 -10.51
N LEU A 425 -9.29 -14.37 -10.60
CA LEU A 425 -8.45 -13.38 -11.28
C LEU A 425 -7.06 -13.25 -10.61
N ARG A 426 -6.98 -13.24 -9.28
CA ARG A 426 -5.70 -13.24 -8.57
C ARG A 426 -4.90 -14.51 -8.80
N ARG A 427 -5.56 -15.66 -8.83
CA ARG A 427 -4.92 -16.94 -9.13
C ARG A 427 -4.41 -16.98 -10.57
N MET A 428 -5.22 -16.51 -11.53
CA MET A 428 -4.80 -16.35 -12.93
C MET A 428 -3.59 -15.40 -13.05
N ASN A 429 -3.58 -14.29 -12.30
CA ASN A 429 -2.43 -13.38 -12.25
C ASN A 429 -1.18 -14.07 -11.67
N LEU A 430 -1.31 -14.78 -10.55
CA LEU A 430 -0.20 -15.49 -9.91
C LEU A 430 0.45 -16.51 -10.84
N TYR A 431 -0.35 -17.24 -11.62
CA TYR A 431 0.15 -18.26 -12.55
C TYR A 431 0.52 -17.72 -13.94
N GLY A 432 0.27 -16.43 -14.20
CA GLY A 432 0.60 -15.74 -15.46
C GLY A 432 -0.45 -15.93 -16.56
N VAL A 433 -1.58 -16.57 -16.26
CA VAL A 433 -2.68 -16.80 -17.23
C VAL A 433 -3.37 -15.49 -17.58
N LEU A 434 -3.60 -14.60 -16.59
CA LEU A 434 -4.31 -13.33 -16.81
C LEU A 434 -3.55 -12.42 -17.78
N GLY A 435 -2.24 -12.21 -17.57
CA GLY A 435 -1.41 -11.40 -18.45
C GLY A 435 -1.19 -12.03 -19.84
N SER A 436 -1.22 -13.37 -19.95
CA SER A 436 -1.18 -14.06 -21.25
C SER A 436 -2.51 -13.89 -22.01
N TYR A 437 -3.64 -13.96 -21.32
CA TYR A 437 -4.98 -13.80 -21.91
C TYR A 437 -5.30 -12.33 -22.23
N LEU A 438 -4.94 -11.41 -21.36
CA LEU A 438 -5.03 -9.96 -21.54
C LEU A 438 -3.63 -9.36 -21.66
N PRO A 439 -3.04 -9.25 -22.86
CA PRO A 439 -1.66 -8.75 -23.02
C PRO A 439 -1.48 -7.33 -22.45
N ALA A 440 -2.52 -6.49 -22.51
CA ALA A 440 -2.53 -5.18 -21.89
C ALA A 440 -2.36 -5.25 -20.37
N PHE A 441 -3.01 -6.20 -19.71
CA PHE A 441 -2.81 -6.47 -18.29
C PHE A 441 -1.37 -6.97 -18.01
N GLY A 442 -0.82 -7.80 -18.89
CA GLY A 442 0.57 -8.26 -18.78
C GLY A 442 1.60 -7.12 -18.78
N LEU A 443 1.30 -6.00 -19.45
CA LEU A 443 2.17 -4.82 -19.45
C LEU A 443 2.18 -4.07 -18.13
N ILE A 444 1.10 -4.13 -17.36
CA ILE A 444 0.99 -3.46 -16.05
C ILE A 444 1.37 -4.39 -14.88
N GLU A 445 1.64 -5.67 -15.13
CA GLU A 445 2.04 -6.61 -14.09
C GLU A 445 3.31 -6.16 -13.33
N GLY A 446 3.17 -6.05 -12.01
CA GLY A 446 4.25 -5.59 -11.14
C GLY A 446 4.69 -4.15 -11.40
N ARG A 447 3.94 -3.40 -12.20
CA ARG A 447 4.24 -2.01 -12.49
C ARG A 447 3.83 -1.13 -11.32
N MET A 448 4.73 -0.32 -10.84
CA MET A 448 4.38 0.71 -9.89
C MET A 448 4.38 2.11 -10.53
N GLN A 449 3.58 3.00 -9.98
CA GLN A 449 3.75 4.44 -10.16
C GLN A 449 4.62 4.97 -9.02
N TYR A 450 5.70 5.65 -9.36
CA TYR A 450 6.56 6.28 -8.36
C TYR A 450 5.94 7.61 -7.92
N ASP A 451 4.86 7.50 -7.14
CA ASP A 451 4.11 8.63 -6.61
C ASP A 451 3.73 8.44 -5.12
N LEU A 452 3.06 9.44 -4.56
CA LEU A 452 2.67 9.48 -3.16
C LEU A 452 1.24 8.97 -2.91
N PHE A 453 0.48 8.65 -3.96
CA PHE A 453 -0.94 8.33 -3.86
C PHE A 453 -1.20 6.85 -3.70
N HIS A 454 -0.54 6.04 -4.52
CA HIS A 454 -0.78 4.61 -4.59
C HIS A 454 -0.09 3.88 -3.43
N ALA A 455 -0.73 2.85 -2.94
CA ALA A 455 -0.16 1.93 -1.96
C ALA A 455 0.33 0.62 -2.61
N PHE A 456 -0.13 0.33 -3.82
CA PHE A 456 0.04 -0.93 -4.53
C PHE A 456 0.51 -0.72 -5.97
N THR A 457 0.98 -1.80 -6.60
CA THR A 457 1.25 -1.82 -8.05
C THR A 457 -0.05 -1.69 -8.84
N VAL A 458 0.05 -1.28 -10.12
CA VAL A 458 -1.13 -1.00 -10.99
C VAL A 458 -1.99 -2.26 -11.16
N ASP A 459 -1.39 -3.42 -11.37
CA ASP A 459 -2.10 -4.70 -11.47
C ASP A 459 -2.82 -5.08 -10.17
N GLU A 460 -2.17 -4.94 -9.03
CA GLU A 460 -2.79 -5.24 -7.73
C GLU A 460 -3.89 -4.23 -7.37
N HIS A 461 -3.66 -2.93 -7.64
CA HIS A 461 -4.69 -1.89 -7.52
C HIS A 461 -5.92 -2.24 -8.35
N THR A 462 -5.74 -2.59 -9.63
CA THR A 462 -6.82 -3.01 -10.53
C THR A 462 -7.61 -4.20 -9.97
N LEU A 463 -6.91 -5.21 -9.45
CA LEU A 463 -7.56 -6.37 -8.81
C LEU A 463 -8.27 -6.00 -7.50
N PHE A 464 -7.77 -5.00 -6.75
CA PHE A 464 -8.46 -4.46 -5.57
C PHE A 464 -9.73 -3.71 -5.94
N VAL A 465 -9.75 -2.94 -7.05
CA VAL A 465 -10.98 -2.28 -7.54
C VAL A 465 -12.04 -3.34 -7.83
N VAL A 466 -11.71 -4.37 -8.60
CA VAL A 466 -12.65 -5.48 -8.88
C VAL A 466 -13.08 -6.18 -7.58
N SER A 467 -12.18 -6.36 -6.62
CA SER A 467 -12.49 -6.95 -5.31
C SER A 467 -13.48 -6.10 -4.52
N ASN A 468 -13.30 -4.78 -4.48
CA ASN A 468 -14.21 -3.86 -3.80
C ASN A 468 -15.60 -3.88 -4.45
N LEU A 469 -15.69 -3.82 -5.78
CA LEU A 469 -16.96 -3.96 -6.52
C LEU A 469 -17.66 -5.30 -6.20
N ARG A 470 -16.90 -6.39 -6.16
CA ARG A 470 -17.45 -7.71 -5.79
C ARG A 470 -17.95 -7.77 -4.36
N ARG A 471 -17.27 -7.14 -3.40
CA ARG A 471 -17.72 -7.08 -2.00
C ARG A 471 -19.07 -6.36 -1.88
N LEU A 472 -19.27 -5.27 -2.62
CA LEU A 472 -20.56 -4.57 -2.66
C LEU A 472 -21.69 -5.42 -3.26
N ALA A 473 -21.40 -6.30 -4.22
CA ALA A 473 -22.37 -7.20 -4.81
C ALA A 473 -22.78 -8.39 -3.89
N LEU A 474 -21.98 -8.72 -2.88
CA LEU A 474 -22.20 -9.88 -2.02
C LEU A 474 -22.90 -9.49 -0.71
N THR A 475 -24.08 -9.99 -0.45
CA THR A 475 -24.94 -9.65 0.70
C THR A 475 -24.24 -9.83 2.06
N ARG A 476 -23.31 -10.79 2.17
CA ARG A 476 -22.52 -11.03 3.40
C ARG A 476 -21.65 -9.85 3.83
N PHE A 477 -21.36 -8.91 2.93
CA PHE A 477 -20.55 -7.71 3.18
C PHE A 477 -21.37 -6.42 3.28
N ASN A 478 -22.72 -6.48 3.25
CA ASN A 478 -23.58 -5.30 3.33
C ASN A 478 -23.31 -4.42 4.55
N HIS A 479 -22.77 -5.00 5.63
CA HIS A 479 -22.44 -4.27 6.85
C HIS A 479 -21.30 -3.27 6.69
N GLU A 480 -20.46 -3.41 5.65
CA GLU A 480 -19.33 -2.51 5.41
C GLU A 480 -19.78 -1.20 4.77
N PHE A 481 -20.65 -1.28 3.76
CA PHE A 481 -21.15 -0.15 2.98
C PHE A 481 -22.61 -0.42 2.55
N PRO A 482 -23.59 -0.23 3.47
CA PRO A 482 -24.96 -0.66 3.22
C PRO A 482 -25.61 0.00 1.99
N GLU A 483 -25.45 1.32 1.83
CA GLU A 483 -26.05 2.09 0.75
C GLU A 483 -25.43 1.76 -0.62
N ASP A 484 -24.10 1.66 -0.68
CA ASP A 484 -23.37 1.33 -1.90
C ASP A 484 -23.63 -0.13 -2.31
N SER A 485 -23.74 -1.04 -1.32
CA SER A 485 -24.13 -2.43 -1.56
C SER A 485 -25.54 -2.53 -2.13
N GLN A 486 -26.49 -1.73 -1.63
CA GLN A 486 -27.86 -1.71 -2.17
C GLN A 486 -27.86 -1.22 -3.62
N LYS A 487 -27.11 -0.14 -3.95
CA LYS A 487 -26.99 0.32 -5.33
C LYS A 487 -26.38 -0.77 -6.24
N MET A 488 -25.27 -1.39 -5.80
CA MET A 488 -24.60 -2.44 -6.58
C MET A 488 -25.50 -3.66 -6.82
N GLN A 489 -26.29 -4.06 -5.84
CA GLN A 489 -27.21 -5.22 -5.92
C GLN A 489 -28.47 -4.93 -6.73
N SER A 490 -28.79 -3.68 -7.02
CA SER A 490 -29.88 -3.29 -7.94
C SER A 490 -29.46 -3.29 -9.42
N ILE A 491 -28.16 -3.45 -9.71
CA ILE A 491 -27.63 -3.48 -11.08
C ILE A 491 -27.85 -4.87 -11.69
N GLU A 492 -28.48 -4.93 -12.86
CA GLU A 492 -28.79 -6.18 -13.57
C GLU A 492 -27.53 -6.86 -14.13
N SER A 493 -26.57 -6.07 -14.64
CA SER A 493 -25.35 -6.56 -15.29
C SER A 493 -24.09 -6.06 -14.56
N PRO A 494 -23.78 -6.59 -13.35
CA PRO A 494 -22.66 -6.13 -12.56
C PRO A 494 -21.29 -6.40 -13.20
N GLU A 495 -21.20 -7.34 -14.15
CA GLU A 495 -19.97 -7.62 -14.91
C GLU A 495 -19.48 -6.42 -15.71
N ILE A 496 -20.35 -5.48 -16.10
CA ILE A 496 -19.96 -4.22 -16.76
C ILE A 496 -18.99 -3.45 -15.86
N LEU A 497 -19.32 -3.35 -14.57
CA LEU A 497 -18.44 -2.69 -13.59
C LEU A 497 -17.15 -3.47 -13.35
N TYR A 498 -17.19 -4.81 -13.35
CA TYR A 498 -15.97 -5.60 -13.17
C TYR A 498 -15.01 -5.44 -14.34
N ILE A 499 -15.55 -5.41 -15.58
CA ILE A 499 -14.76 -5.15 -16.78
C ILE A 499 -14.22 -3.71 -16.74
N ALA A 500 -15.07 -2.72 -16.45
CA ALA A 500 -14.62 -1.34 -16.30
C ALA A 500 -13.52 -1.21 -15.23
N GLY A 501 -13.67 -1.85 -14.07
CA GLY A 501 -12.67 -1.91 -13.02
C GLY A 501 -11.38 -2.62 -13.44
N LEU A 502 -11.44 -3.63 -14.31
CA LEU A 502 -10.27 -4.32 -14.84
C LEU A 502 -9.52 -3.48 -15.89
N PHE A 503 -10.21 -2.58 -16.59
CA PHE A 503 -9.66 -1.82 -17.70
C PHE A 503 -9.38 -0.34 -17.38
N HIS A 504 -9.86 0.23 -16.27
CA HIS A 504 -9.75 1.68 -15.99
C HIS A 504 -8.32 2.22 -16.05
N ASP A 505 -7.36 1.43 -15.59
CA ASP A 505 -5.93 1.76 -15.53
C ASP A 505 -5.05 0.90 -16.46
N ILE A 506 -5.65 0.10 -17.35
CA ILE A 506 -4.95 -0.91 -18.16
C ILE A 506 -3.84 -0.33 -19.07
N ALA A 507 -3.99 0.94 -19.46
CA ALA A 507 -3.06 1.63 -20.37
C ALA A 507 -2.06 2.54 -19.64
N LYS A 508 -2.00 2.50 -18.31
CA LYS A 508 -1.03 3.31 -17.54
C LYS A 508 0.41 3.07 -18.01
N GLY A 509 1.14 4.19 -18.21
CA GLY A 509 2.55 4.23 -18.57
C GLY A 509 2.90 3.82 -19.99
N ARG A 510 1.95 3.87 -20.92
CA ARG A 510 2.22 3.68 -22.36
C ARG A 510 2.51 5.01 -23.09
N GLY A 511 2.49 6.15 -22.36
CA GLY A 511 2.50 7.48 -22.95
C GLY A 511 1.12 7.89 -23.48
N GLY A 512 0.78 9.16 -23.34
CA GLY A 512 -0.56 9.67 -23.65
C GLY A 512 -1.55 9.50 -22.50
N ASP A 513 -2.81 9.81 -22.75
CA ASP A 513 -3.89 9.68 -21.78
C ASP A 513 -4.31 8.21 -21.65
N HIS A 514 -4.06 7.62 -20.49
CA HIS A 514 -4.38 6.21 -20.21
C HIS A 514 -5.88 5.93 -20.22
N SER A 515 -6.72 6.94 -19.91
CA SER A 515 -8.18 6.79 -19.90
C SER A 515 -8.71 6.62 -21.33
N ILE A 516 -8.18 7.39 -22.27
CA ILE A 516 -8.54 7.29 -23.70
C ILE A 516 -8.07 5.94 -24.27
N LEU A 517 -6.78 5.63 -24.10
CA LEU A 517 -6.22 4.36 -24.60
C LEU A 517 -6.89 3.13 -23.97
N GLY A 518 -7.19 3.20 -22.67
CA GLY A 518 -7.88 2.13 -21.96
C GLY A 518 -9.32 1.96 -22.41
N ALA A 519 -10.02 3.05 -22.74
CA ALA A 519 -11.39 3.02 -23.23
C ALA A 519 -11.52 2.28 -24.57
N ASP A 520 -10.60 2.56 -25.52
CA ASP A 520 -10.58 1.88 -26.82
C ASP A 520 -10.33 0.36 -26.65
N GLU A 521 -9.39 -0.02 -25.79
CA GLU A 521 -9.11 -1.43 -25.51
C GLU A 521 -10.28 -2.13 -24.80
N ALA A 522 -10.96 -1.44 -23.88
CA ALA A 522 -12.13 -1.97 -23.20
C ALA A 522 -13.30 -2.20 -24.15
N GLU A 523 -13.54 -1.27 -25.08
CA GLU A 523 -14.60 -1.42 -26.12
C GLU A 523 -14.32 -2.62 -27.02
N MET A 524 -13.09 -2.73 -27.54
CA MET A 524 -12.69 -3.87 -28.37
C MET A 524 -12.82 -5.20 -27.60
N PHE A 525 -12.38 -5.24 -26.35
CA PHE A 525 -12.54 -6.42 -25.51
C PHE A 525 -14.00 -6.83 -25.36
N CYS A 526 -14.90 -5.88 -25.04
CA CYS A 526 -16.32 -6.14 -24.86
C CYS A 526 -16.98 -6.68 -26.14
N LEU A 527 -16.74 -6.04 -27.28
CA LEU A 527 -17.26 -6.49 -28.59
C LEU A 527 -16.73 -7.88 -28.94
N ASP A 528 -15.47 -8.12 -28.75
CA ASP A 528 -14.81 -9.40 -28.98
C ASP A 528 -15.36 -10.53 -28.13
N HIS A 529 -15.82 -10.23 -26.91
CA HIS A 529 -16.43 -11.18 -25.97
C HIS A 529 -17.96 -11.27 -26.10
N GLY A 530 -18.55 -10.62 -27.11
CA GLY A 530 -19.96 -10.75 -27.44
C GLY A 530 -20.91 -9.94 -26.55
N LEU A 531 -20.42 -8.91 -25.85
CA LEU A 531 -21.29 -7.92 -25.22
C LEU A 531 -22.02 -7.10 -26.29
N THR A 532 -23.17 -6.53 -25.93
CA THR A 532 -23.91 -5.64 -26.83
C THR A 532 -23.09 -4.39 -27.17
N ASN A 533 -23.39 -3.75 -28.30
CA ASN A 533 -22.78 -2.46 -28.63
C ASN A 533 -23.04 -1.39 -27.55
N TYR A 534 -24.21 -1.44 -26.93
CA TYR A 534 -24.55 -0.53 -25.84
C TYR A 534 -23.68 -0.77 -24.62
N ASP A 535 -23.59 -2.01 -24.13
CA ASP A 535 -22.78 -2.35 -22.96
C ASP A 535 -21.28 -2.06 -23.21
N SER A 536 -20.78 -2.36 -24.42
CA SER A 536 -19.39 -2.07 -24.81
C SER A 536 -19.10 -0.57 -24.73
N LYS A 537 -20.02 0.27 -25.21
CA LYS A 537 -19.89 1.73 -25.10
C LYS A 537 -20.01 2.24 -23.68
N VAL A 538 -20.84 1.62 -22.84
CA VAL A 538 -20.95 1.96 -21.41
C VAL A 538 -19.63 1.66 -20.70
N VAL A 539 -19.03 0.48 -20.93
CA VAL A 539 -17.70 0.14 -20.35
C VAL A 539 -16.62 1.11 -20.81
N SER A 540 -16.54 1.36 -22.13
CA SER A 540 -15.59 2.31 -22.71
C SER A 540 -15.75 3.71 -22.11
N TRP A 541 -16.99 4.20 -21.98
CA TRP A 541 -17.31 5.48 -21.37
C TRP A 541 -16.90 5.54 -19.89
N LEU A 542 -17.14 4.47 -19.13
CA LEU A 542 -16.73 4.37 -17.72
C LEU A 542 -15.20 4.44 -17.58
N VAL A 543 -14.46 3.72 -18.42
CA VAL A 543 -13.00 3.76 -18.44
C VAL A 543 -12.49 5.15 -18.81
N MET A 544 -13.06 5.78 -19.84
CA MET A 544 -12.69 7.13 -20.25
C MET A 544 -12.92 8.17 -19.16
N ASN A 545 -14.00 8.04 -18.39
CA ASN A 545 -14.46 9.06 -17.45
C ASN A 545 -14.25 8.67 -15.98
N HIS A 546 -13.49 7.61 -15.66
CA HIS A 546 -13.38 7.10 -14.29
C HIS A 546 -12.85 8.13 -13.27
N LEU A 547 -12.05 9.11 -13.72
CA LEU A 547 -11.49 10.17 -12.87
C LEU A 547 -12.46 11.36 -12.69
N VAL A 548 -13.44 11.54 -13.58
CA VAL A 548 -14.26 12.76 -13.65
C VAL A 548 -15.03 13.01 -12.37
N PHE A 549 -15.68 11.97 -11.82
CA PHE A 549 -16.46 12.11 -10.59
C PHE A 549 -15.58 12.48 -9.40
N SER A 550 -14.44 11.81 -9.24
CA SER A 550 -13.46 12.09 -8.20
C SER A 550 -12.87 13.50 -8.31
N LEU A 551 -12.49 13.93 -9.51
CA LEU A 551 -11.97 15.26 -9.77
C LEU A 551 -13.02 16.35 -9.51
N THR A 552 -14.27 16.13 -9.94
CA THR A 552 -15.37 17.07 -9.67
C THR A 552 -15.62 17.22 -8.18
N ALA A 553 -15.73 16.10 -7.45
CA ALA A 553 -15.94 16.14 -6.01
C ALA A 553 -14.81 16.86 -5.25
N GLN A 554 -13.56 16.61 -5.64
CA GLN A 554 -12.41 17.11 -4.89
C GLN A 554 -11.95 18.50 -5.35
N LYS A 555 -12.19 18.87 -6.62
CA LYS A 555 -11.64 20.11 -7.20
C LYS A 555 -12.68 21.17 -7.56
N LYS A 556 -13.99 20.86 -7.57
CA LYS A 556 -15.01 21.85 -7.93
C LYS A 556 -15.95 22.11 -6.77
N ASP A 557 -16.62 23.24 -6.80
CA ASP A 557 -17.70 23.52 -5.83
C ASP A 557 -18.93 22.69 -6.21
N ILE A 558 -19.16 21.62 -5.49
CA ILE A 558 -20.28 20.70 -5.77
C ILE A 558 -21.67 21.30 -5.46
N TYR A 559 -21.72 22.43 -4.80
CA TYR A 559 -22.96 23.13 -4.53
C TYR A 559 -23.26 24.22 -5.58
N ASP A 560 -22.34 24.45 -6.53
CA ASP A 560 -22.59 25.31 -7.69
C ASP A 560 -23.49 24.57 -8.69
N PRO A 561 -24.68 25.10 -8.98
CA PRO A 561 -25.62 24.48 -9.93
C PRO A 561 -25.02 24.25 -11.33
N ASN A 562 -24.10 25.11 -11.80
CA ASN A 562 -23.47 24.92 -13.11
C ASN A 562 -22.54 23.70 -13.10
N VAL A 563 -21.78 23.49 -12.03
CA VAL A 563 -20.91 22.31 -11.88
C VAL A 563 -21.73 21.02 -11.90
N ILE A 564 -22.88 21.02 -11.19
CA ILE A 564 -23.78 19.88 -11.17
C ILE A 564 -24.42 19.64 -12.55
N ARG A 565 -24.87 20.68 -13.22
CA ARG A 565 -25.45 20.59 -14.57
C ARG A 565 -24.43 20.03 -15.57
N ASP A 566 -23.22 20.57 -15.60
CA ASP A 566 -22.17 20.12 -16.52
C ASP A 566 -21.82 18.63 -16.28
N LEU A 567 -21.77 18.22 -15.02
CA LEU A 567 -21.54 16.82 -14.67
C LEU A 567 -22.74 15.94 -15.10
N ALA A 568 -23.96 16.39 -14.86
CA ALA A 568 -25.19 15.67 -15.25
C ALA A 568 -25.31 15.54 -16.78
N LEU A 569 -24.98 16.60 -17.54
CA LEU A 569 -24.91 16.56 -19.01
C LEU A 569 -23.89 15.55 -19.51
N LEU A 570 -22.71 15.49 -18.90
CA LEU A 570 -21.67 14.51 -19.26
C LEU A 570 -22.12 13.06 -18.98
N ILE A 571 -22.77 12.83 -17.84
CA ILE A 571 -23.23 11.50 -17.42
C ILE A 571 -24.44 11.03 -18.25
N GLY A 572 -25.43 11.88 -18.42
CA GLY A 572 -26.58 11.69 -19.28
C GLY A 572 -27.75 10.93 -18.65
N ASP A 573 -27.52 9.91 -17.82
CA ASP A 573 -28.57 9.12 -17.19
C ASP A 573 -28.21 8.59 -15.79
N GLU A 574 -29.24 8.16 -15.01
CA GLU A 574 -29.03 7.67 -13.63
C GLU A 574 -28.22 6.36 -13.58
N LEU A 575 -28.33 5.49 -14.57
CA LEU A 575 -27.61 4.21 -14.58
C LEU A 575 -26.11 4.43 -14.74
N ARG A 576 -25.72 5.32 -15.65
CA ARG A 576 -24.29 5.71 -15.80
C ARG A 576 -23.77 6.43 -14.55
N LEU A 577 -24.61 7.22 -13.88
CA LEU A 577 -24.26 7.83 -12.60
C LEU A 577 -24.01 6.77 -11.53
N ASP A 578 -24.88 5.78 -11.40
CA ASP A 578 -24.71 4.69 -10.43
C ASP A 578 -23.43 3.89 -10.71
N TYR A 579 -23.15 3.57 -11.97
CA TYR A 579 -21.93 2.88 -12.38
C TYR A 579 -20.68 3.71 -12.07
N LEU A 580 -20.64 4.98 -12.47
CA LEU A 580 -19.49 5.85 -12.28
C LEU A 580 -19.21 6.10 -10.80
N TYR A 581 -20.25 6.33 -9.99
CA TYR A 581 -20.12 6.50 -8.55
C TYR A 581 -19.52 5.25 -7.89
N LEU A 582 -20.06 4.06 -8.17
CA LEU A 582 -19.56 2.81 -7.58
C LEU A 582 -18.13 2.50 -8.01
N LEU A 583 -17.81 2.71 -9.29
CA LEU A 583 -16.43 2.55 -9.79
C LEU A 583 -15.48 3.50 -9.06
N THR A 584 -15.84 4.79 -8.95
CA THR A 584 -15.01 5.80 -8.29
C THR A 584 -14.79 5.50 -6.80
N VAL A 585 -15.84 5.11 -6.06
CA VAL A 585 -15.72 4.73 -4.65
C VAL A 585 -14.76 3.55 -4.49
N CYS A 586 -14.89 2.53 -5.34
CA CYS A 586 -14.05 1.34 -5.29
C CYS A 586 -12.62 1.62 -5.69
N ASP A 587 -12.37 2.50 -6.65
CA ASP A 587 -11.07 2.94 -7.11
C ASP A 587 -10.33 3.72 -6.01
N VAL A 588 -10.95 4.75 -5.42
CA VAL A 588 -10.33 5.53 -4.32
C VAL A 588 -9.97 4.63 -3.13
N ARG A 589 -10.83 3.67 -2.79
CA ARG A 589 -10.56 2.69 -1.71
C ARG A 589 -9.42 1.73 -2.06
N ALA A 590 -9.26 1.39 -3.33
CA ALA A 590 -8.20 0.51 -3.81
C ALA A 590 -6.86 1.22 -3.95
N THR A 591 -6.86 2.53 -4.18
CA THR A 591 -5.64 3.34 -4.33
C THR A 591 -4.82 3.33 -3.03
N ASN A 592 -5.46 3.62 -1.91
CA ASN A 592 -4.88 3.51 -0.58
C ASN A 592 -6.01 3.41 0.45
N PRO A 593 -6.05 2.37 1.30
CA PRO A 593 -7.10 2.19 2.31
C PRO A 593 -7.28 3.38 3.27
N ASN A 594 -6.21 4.15 3.51
CA ASN A 594 -6.25 5.32 4.39
C ASN A 594 -6.84 6.58 3.73
N LEU A 595 -7.09 6.56 2.43
CA LEU A 595 -7.67 7.70 1.70
C LEU A 595 -9.19 7.79 1.84
N TRP A 596 -9.85 6.68 2.14
CA TRP A 596 -11.31 6.64 2.31
C TRP A 596 -11.67 6.91 3.78
N ASN A 597 -12.38 8.00 4.02
CA ASN A 597 -12.88 8.40 5.34
C ASN A 597 -14.33 8.91 5.23
N SER A 598 -14.99 9.19 6.35
CA SER A 598 -16.36 9.66 6.42
C SER A 598 -16.58 10.99 5.69
N TRP A 599 -15.60 11.90 5.74
CA TRP A 599 -15.65 13.16 4.98
C TRP A 599 -15.72 12.94 3.47
N LYS A 600 -14.82 12.10 2.92
CA LYS A 600 -14.81 11.78 1.50
C LYS A 600 -16.09 11.06 1.06
N LYS A 601 -16.55 10.11 1.89
CA LYS A 601 -17.82 9.43 1.63
C LYS A 601 -18.95 10.47 1.48
N ARG A 602 -19.10 11.38 2.45
CA ARG A 602 -20.13 12.40 2.41
C ARG A 602 -20.00 13.30 1.19
N LEU A 603 -18.80 13.77 0.86
CA LEU A 603 -18.57 14.62 -0.30
C LEU A 603 -19.03 13.94 -1.61
N PHE A 604 -18.75 12.64 -1.74
CA PHE A 604 -19.16 11.85 -2.90
C PHE A 604 -20.66 11.58 -2.89
N ASP A 605 -21.24 11.29 -1.74
CA ASP A 605 -22.69 11.09 -1.58
C ASP A 605 -23.49 12.37 -1.92
N ASP A 606 -23.02 13.53 -1.43
CA ASP A 606 -23.64 14.83 -1.73
C ASP A 606 -23.60 15.11 -3.24
N LEU A 607 -22.43 14.91 -3.89
CA LEU A 607 -22.30 15.08 -5.35
C LEU A 607 -23.22 14.11 -6.11
N TYR A 608 -23.28 12.84 -5.70
CA TYR A 608 -24.16 11.83 -6.31
C TYR A 608 -25.63 12.25 -6.22
N LEU A 609 -26.09 12.66 -5.03
CA LEU A 609 -27.49 13.04 -4.80
C LEU A 609 -27.87 14.31 -5.59
N LEU A 610 -27.01 15.32 -5.62
CA LEU A 610 -27.23 16.53 -6.38
C LEU A 610 -27.27 16.26 -7.89
N THR A 611 -26.35 15.46 -8.40
CA THR A 611 -26.33 15.08 -9.81
C THR A 611 -27.55 14.23 -10.18
N LYS A 612 -27.95 13.30 -9.30
CA LYS A 612 -29.15 12.47 -9.51
C LYS A 612 -30.42 13.31 -9.55
N LYS A 613 -30.52 14.33 -8.68
CA LYS A 613 -31.62 15.29 -8.68
C LYS A 613 -31.68 16.03 -10.03
N ALA A 614 -30.54 16.57 -10.49
CA ALA A 614 -30.46 17.28 -11.77
C ALA A 614 -30.85 16.40 -12.97
N LEU A 615 -30.44 15.12 -12.99
CA LEU A 615 -30.83 14.18 -14.04
C LEU A 615 -32.37 13.90 -14.08
N ARG A 616 -33.02 13.91 -12.91
CA ARG A 616 -34.48 13.67 -12.81
C ARG A 616 -35.33 14.89 -13.15
N GLU A 617 -34.88 16.07 -12.82
CA GLU A 617 -35.58 17.33 -13.07
C GLU A 617 -35.51 17.74 -14.55
N GLY A 618 -34.63 17.12 -15.34
CA GLY A 618 -34.45 17.44 -16.75
C GLY A 618 -33.31 18.42 -16.98
N LEU A 619 -32.54 18.20 -18.05
CA LEU A 619 -31.33 18.98 -18.38
C LEU A 619 -31.62 20.21 -19.25
N GLU A 620 -32.87 20.38 -19.67
CA GLU A 620 -33.27 21.44 -20.61
C GLU A 620 -33.47 22.79 -19.92
N GLU A 621 -33.82 22.80 -18.62
CA GLU A 621 -33.93 24.02 -17.85
C GLU A 621 -32.71 24.15 -16.91
N PRO A 622 -32.03 25.31 -16.85
CA PRO A 622 -30.99 25.52 -15.85
C PRO A 622 -31.65 25.41 -14.46
N ILE A 623 -30.98 24.72 -13.53
CA ILE A 623 -31.41 24.72 -12.11
C ILE A 623 -31.61 26.18 -11.72
N ASP A 624 -32.89 26.53 -11.49
CA ASP A 624 -33.25 27.93 -11.10
C ASP A 624 -32.67 28.15 -9.71
N LYS A 625 -31.59 28.97 -9.67
CA LYS A 625 -30.94 29.38 -8.40
C LYS A 625 -31.94 29.95 -7.42
N ASP A 626 -32.90 30.73 -7.92
CA ASP A 626 -33.91 31.36 -7.09
C ASP A 626 -34.87 30.33 -6.49
N GLU A 627 -35.17 29.26 -7.23
CA GLU A 627 -36.03 28.19 -6.76
C GLU A 627 -35.32 27.33 -5.69
N LEU A 628 -34.03 27.04 -5.91
CA LEU A 628 -33.19 26.32 -4.91
C LEU A 628 -33.09 27.11 -3.61
N ILE A 629 -32.88 28.41 -3.69
CA ILE A 629 -32.80 29.31 -2.52
C ILE A 629 -34.15 29.31 -1.80
N LYS A 630 -35.26 29.49 -2.53
CA LYS A 630 -36.63 29.46 -1.95
C LYS A 630 -36.92 28.13 -1.25
N GLU A 631 -36.55 27.00 -1.85
CA GLU A 631 -36.71 25.68 -1.25
C GLU A 631 -35.94 25.59 0.08
N LYS A 632 -34.65 25.97 0.07
CA LYS A 632 -33.81 25.93 1.28
C LYS A 632 -34.32 26.89 2.37
N ILE A 633 -34.76 28.06 2.02
CA ILE A 633 -35.40 29.02 2.96
C ILE A 633 -36.67 28.42 3.57
N LEU A 634 -37.54 27.80 2.75
CA LEU A 634 -38.77 27.21 3.22
C LEU A 634 -38.52 26.03 4.18
N LEU A 635 -37.60 25.14 3.81
CA LEU A 635 -37.20 24.00 4.63
C LEU A 635 -36.58 24.47 5.97
N THR A 636 -35.70 25.47 5.93
CA THR A 636 -35.09 26.05 7.12
C THR A 636 -36.14 26.68 8.02
N LYS A 637 -37.03 27.50 7.47
CA LYS A 637 -38.16 28.12 8.18
C LYS A 637 -39.05 27.10 8.86
N ASN A 638 -39.42 26.02 8.15
CA ASN A 638 -40.30 24.97 8.71
C ASN A 638 -39.63 24.24 9.88
N ASN A 639 -38.34 23.99 9.82
CA ASN A 639 -37.58 23.33 10.87
C ASN A 639 -37.40 24.26 12.08
N LEU A 640 -37.00 25.53 11.89
CA LEU A 640 -36.82 26.50 12.96
C LEU A 640 -38.14 26.82 13.68
N ASN A 641 -39.27 26.91 12.97
CA ASN A 641 -40.59 27.05 13.56
C ASN A 641 -41.00 25.91 14.50
N ARG A 642 -40.58 24.66 14.18
CA ARG A 642 -40.76 23.51 15.07
C ARG A 642 -40.04 23.66 16.40
N HIS A 643 -38.91 24.37 16.40
CA HIS A 643 -38.14 24.71 17.62
C HIS A 643 -38.66 25.93 18.37
N LYS A 644 -39.80 26.52 17.94
CA LYS A 644 -40.48 27.66 18.58
C LYS A 644 -39.67 28.98 18.61
N TYR A 645 -38.77 29.18 17.67
CA TYR A 645 -38.11 30.49 17.54
C TYR A 645 -39.09 31.53 16.99
N ARG A 646 -39.02 32.79 17.53
CA ARG A 646 -39.77 33.94 17.03
C ARG A 646 -38.97 34.70 16.00
N ASN A 647 -39.60 35.32 15.01
CA ASN A 647 -38.96 36.18 14.01
C ASN A 647 -38.02 35.44 13.03
N VAL A 648 -38.30 34.16 12.71
CA VAL A 648 -37.50 33.39 11.77
C VAL A 648 -37.44 34.04 10.39
N GLU A 649 -38.48 34.73 9.94
CA GLU A 649 -38.46 35.40 8.63
C GLU A 649 -37.45 36.53 8.59
N SER A 650 -37.46 37.43 9.58
CA SER A 650 -36.50 38.54 9.66
C SER A 650 -35.05 38.07 9.87
N PHE A 651 -34.88 36.90 10.51
CA PHE A 651 -33.57 36.25 10.61
C PHE A 651 -33.07 35.75 9.25
N LEU A 652 -33.92 35.06 8.47
CA LEU A 652 -33.51 34.52 7.16
C LEU A 652 -33.22 35.61 6.12
N THR A 653 -33.85 36.80 6.22
CA THR A 653 -33.54 37.93 5.35
C THR A 653 -32.23 38.65 5.71
N TYR A 654 -31.56 38.24 6.78
CA TYR A 654 -30.25 38.75 7.17
C TYR A 654 -29.10 38.23 6.26
N PHE A 655 -29.35 37.15 5.53
CA PHE A 655 -28.36 36.46 4.72
C PHE A 655 -28.54 36.75 3.24
N ASP A 656 -27.40 36.90 2.53
CA ASP A 656 -27.35 36.92 1.08
C ASP A 656 -27.62 35.54 0.48
N ASP A 657 -27.94 35.49 -0.82
CA ASP A 657 -28.20 34.26 -1.57
C ASP A 657 -27.05 33.24 -1.48
N ASP A 658 -25.81 33.72 -1.43
CA ASP A 658 -24.59 32.92 -1.29
C ASP A 658 -24.62 31.99 -0.05
N PHE A 659 -25.26 32.42 1.05
CA PHE A 659 -25.42 31.60 2.23
C PHE A 659 -26.24 30.35 1.95
N PHE A 660 -27.36 30.50 1.24
CA PHE A 660 -28.24 29.40 0.89
C PHE A 660 -27.66 28.50 -0.23
N ILE A 661 -26.82 29.04 -1.09
CA ILE A 661 -26.17 28.28 -2.16
C ILE A 661 -25.05 27.42 -1.60
N LYS A 662 -24.12 27.97 -0.84
CA LYS A 662 -22.87 27.33 -0.40
C LYS A 662 -23.02 26.34 0.74
N PHE A 663 -24.07 26.47 1.56
CA PHE A 663 -24.31 25.57 2.67
C PHE A 663 -25.47 24.60 2.37
N ASN A 664 -25.35 23.34 2.86
CA ASN A 664 -26.46 22.39 2.80
C ASN A 664 -27.46 22.66 3.95
N ILE A 665 -28.63 22.04 3.88
CA ILE A 665 -29.71 22.27 4.85
C ILE A 665 -29.30 21.97 6.29
N LYS A 666 -28.52 20.91 6.53
CA LYS A 666 -28.04 20.56 7.89
C LYS A 666 -27.12 21.64 8.44
N GLU A 667 -26.21 22.14 7.58
CA GLU A 667 -25.29 23.23 7.93
C GLU A 667 -26.06 24.51 8.23
N ILE A 668 -27.00 24.88 7.35
CA ILE A 668 -27.84 26.09 7.54
C ILE A 668 -28.62 25.99 8.85
N LEU A 669 -29.20 24.84 9.16
CA LEU A 669 -29.96 24.64 10.41
C LEU A 669 -29.04 24.74 11.64
N MET A 670 -27.88 24.10 11.61
CA MET A 670 -26.92 24.14 12.71
C MET A 670 -26.46 25.58 12.97
N GLN A 671 -26.05 26.31 11.93
CA GLN A 671 -25.61 27.69 11.99
C GLN A 671 -26.75 28.60 12.50
N SER A 672 -27.95 28.45 11.93
CA SER A 672 -29.13 29.23 12.33
C SER A 672 -29.47 29.03 13.80
N LEU A 673 -29.45 27.82 14.31
CA LEU A 673 -29.69 27.50 15.73
C LEU A 673 -28.64 28.15 16.63
N VAL A 674 -27.37 28.10 16.26
CA VAL A 674 -26.27 28.72 17.02
C VAL A 674 -26.46 30.24 17.05
N MET A 675 -26.73 30.88 15.91
CA MET A 675 -26.88 32.31 15.80
C MET A 675 -28.13 32.85 16.53
N LEU A 676 -29.25 32.12 16.42
CA LEU A 676 -30.50 32.50 17.12
C LEU A 676 -30.38 32.39 18.64
N ASN A 677 -29.61 31.40 19.13
CA ASN A 677 -29.34 31.26 20.56
C ASN A 677 -28.50 32.43 21.12
N GLU A 678 -27.61 32.99 20.30
CA GLU A 678 -26.80 34.18 20.63
C GLU A 678 -27.47 35.49 20.21
N ASN A 679 -28.77 35.44 19.89
CA ASN A 679 -29.62 36.60 19.59
C ASN A 679 -29.16 37.41 18.35
N ILE A 680 -28.60 36.83 17.37
CA ILE A 680 -28.28 37.44 16.06
C ILE A 680 -29.60 37.57 15.26
N PRO A 681 -29.88 38.68 14.56
CA PRO A 681 -29.00 39.83 14.29
C PRO A 681 -29.07 40.99 15.30
N ASN A 682 -29.82 40.89 16.38
CA ASN A 682 -30.08 42.02 17.31
C ASN A 682 -28.84 42.43 18.13
N ASN A 683 -27.93 41.46 18.40
CA ASN A 683 -26.68 41.73 19.10
C ASN A 683 -25.54 40.93 18.42
N PRO A 684 -24.99 41.41 17.28
CA PRO A 684 -23.99 40.72 16.56
C PRO A 684 -22.63 40.77 17.28
N GLU A 685 -22.24 39.64 17.88
CA GLU A 685 -20.95 39.42 18.52
C GLU A 685 -20.22 38.28 17.78
N ASP A 686 -18.90 38.14 17.98
CA ASP A 686 -18.13 37.02 17.45
C ASP A 686 -18.64 35.69 18.04
N ILE A 687 -19.08 34.80 17.18
CA ILE A 687 -19.57 33.47 17.56
C ILE A 687 -18.60 32.40 17.05
N ILE A 688 -18.15 31.52 17.95
CA ILE A 688 -17.37 30.35 17.57
C ILE A 688 -18.01 29.11 18.17
N ASN A 689 -18.41 28.22 17.32
CA ASN A 689 -18.98 26.94 17.71
C ASN A 689 -18.25 25.78 17.00
N ILE A 690 -17.79 24.81 17.76
CA ILE A 690 -17.19 23.58 17.22
C ILE A 690 -18.13 22.41 17.52
N SER A 691 -18.68 21.81 16.47
CA SER A 691 -19.63 20.70 16.58
C SER A 691 -19.12 19.48 15.83
N ALA A 692 -19.43 18.32 16.40
CA ALA A 692 -19.22 17.05 15.70
C ALA A 692 -20.22 16.90 14.55
N MET A 693 -19.77 16.31 13.47
CA MET A 693 -20.56 16.00 12.29
C MET A 693 -20.54 14.49 12.07
N ASP A 694 -21.65 13.94 11.55
CA ASP A 694 -21.81 12.53 11.15
C ASP A 694 -21.07 11.53 12.07
N ASN A 695 -21.67 11.18 13.20
CA ASN A 695 -21.16 10.21 14.21
C ASN A 695 -19.80 10.55 14.85
N GLU A 696 -19.43 11.82 14.92
CA GLU A 696 -18.19 12.32 15.56
C GLU A 696 -16.89 11.99 14.80
N ASP A 697 -16.96 11.59 13.53
CA ASP A 697 -15.76 11.26 12.75
C ASP A 697 -15.00 12.51 12.27
N TYR A 698 -15.68 13.63 12.12
CA TYR A 698 -15.09 14.94 11.82
C TYR A 698 -15.87 16.09 12.47
N PHE A 699 -15.25 17.27 12.47
CA PHE A 699 -15.77 18.45 13.20
C PHE A 699 -15.93 19.62 12.25
N CYS A 700 -16.92 20.47 12.54
CA CYS A 700 -17.10 21.75 11.90
C CYS A 700 -16.86 22.85 12.94
N ALA A 701 -15.87 23.72 12.68
CA ALA A 701 -15.71 24.97 13.38
C ALA A 701 -16.47 26.05 12.61
N PHE A 702 -17.64 26.40 13.11
CA PHE A 702 -18.43 27.51 12.64
C PHE A 702 -18.00 28.82 13.37
N ILE A 703 -17.61 29.83 12.61
CA ILE A 703 -17.13 31.10 13.12
C ILE A 703 -17.90 32.22 12.40
N PHE A 704 -18.61 33.03 13.15
CA PHE A 704 -19.27 34.25 12.69
C PHE A 704 -18.52 35.43 13.30
N THR A 705 -18.00 36.33 12.46
CA THR A 705 -17.18 37.46 12.93
C THR A 705 -17.22 38.61 11.94
N ILE A 706 -16.69 39.77 12.34
CA ILE A 706 -16.54 40.94 11.47
C ILE A 706 -15.64 40.59 10.26
N ILE A 707 -15.95 41.16 9.12
CA ILE A 707 -15.16 40.97 7.89
C ILE A 707 -13.78 41.61 8.08
N ASP A 708 -12.74 40.76 8.08
CA ASP A 708 -11.36 41.19 8.00
C ASP A 708 -10.56 40.23 7.10
N ASN A 709 -9.38 40.68 6.62
CA ASN A 709 -8.50 39.84 5.80
C ASN A 709 -7.54 39.01 6.64
N ASP A 710 -7.58 39.08 7.96
CA ASP A 710 -6.71 38.41 8.91
C ASP A 710 -7.31 37.15 9.46
N SER A 711 -8.63 37.04 9.58
CA SER A 711 -9.30 35.97 10.28
C SER A 711 -8.98 34.60 9.71
N PHE A 712 -8.95 34.44 8.38
CA PHE A 712 -8.63 33.18 7.75
C PHE A 712 -7.19 32.70 8.11
N TYR A 713 -6.22 33.62 8.04
CA TYR A 713 -4.82 33.33 8.43
C TYR A 713 -4.70 33.00 9.94
N LYS A 714 -5.36 33.77 10.82
CA LYS A 714 -5.33 33.53 12.25
C LYS A 714 -5.89 32.17 12.62
N ILE A 715 -7.03 31.80 12.04
CA ILE A 715 -7.72 30.52 12.29
C ILE A 715 -6.87 29.34 11.80
N THR A 716 -6.35 29.41 10.57
CA THR A 716 -5.52 28.34 10.00
C THR A 716 -4.22 28.14 10.75
N SER A 717 -3.61 29.22 11.26
CA SER A 717 -2.41 29.16 12.09
C SER A 717 -2.67 28.46 13.44
N ILE A 718 -3.87 28.62 14.01
CA ILE A 718 -4.25 27.92 15.25
C ILE A 718 -4.44 26.44 14.97
N PHE A 719 -5.13 26.06 13.89
CA PHE A 719 -5.30 24.66 13.52
C PHE A 719 -3.95 23.97 13.33
N GLU A 720 -3.01 24.65 12.66
CA GLU A 720 -1.63 24.14 12.51
C GLU A 720 -0.94 23.93 13.86
N HIS A 721 -0.96 24.96 14.72
CA HIS A 721 -0.33 24.89 16.05
C HIS A 721 -0.90 23.77 16.91
N GLU A 722 -2.20 23.50 16.77
CA GLU A 722 -2.89 22.42 17.47
C GLU A 722 -2.76 21.06 16.77
N GLY A 723 -2.07 20.97 15.63
CA GLY A 723 -1.88 19.73 14.88
C GLY A 723 -3.18 19.14 14.35
N VAL A 724 -4.11 20.01 13.93
CA VAL A 724 -5.40 19.66 13.33
C VAL A 724 -5.29 19.69 11.81
N SER A 725 -5.84 18.68 11.15
CA SER A 725 -5.87 18.61 9.68
C SER A 725 -7.18 19.19 9.16
N VAL A 726 -7.10 20.35 8.51
CA VAL A 726 -8.25 20.96 7.82
C VAL A 726 -8.49 20.22 6.51
N ARG A 727 -9.76 19.90 6.22
CA ARG A 727 -10.21 19.17 5.02
C ARG A 727 -10.92 20.05 4.02
N ASP A 728 -11.62 21.05 4.50
CA ASP A 728 -12.37 22.00 3.66
C ASP A 728 -12.57 23.29 4.43
N ALA A 729 -12.69 24.40 3.73
CA ALA A 729 -13.01 25.69 4.32
C ALA A 729 -13.99 26.47 3.42
N LYS A 730 -15.11 26.87 3.98
CA LYS A 730 -16.10 27.71 3.30
C LYS A 730 -16.13 29.09 3.96
N VAL A 731 -16.07 30.11 3.15
CA VAL A 731 -16.15 31.51 3.59
C VAL A 731 -17.32 32.17 2.89
N VAL A 732 -18.24 32.74 3.66
CA VAL A 732 -19.43 33.41 3.13
C VAL A 732 -19.59 34.76 3.81
N ARG A 733 -19.67 35.83 3.02
CA ARG A 733 -20.06 37.16 3.52
C ARG A 733 -21.56 37.13 3.76
N VAL A 734 -21.97 37.47 5.00
CA VAL A 734 -23.37 37.52 5.38
C VAL A 734 -24.02 38.83 4.91
N ASN A 735 -23.26 39.91 5.06
CA ASN A 735 -23.61 41.27 4.61
C ASN A 735 -22.33 42.10 4.43
N SER A 736 -22.42 43.42 4.45
CA SER A 736 -21.26 44.31 4.34
C SER A 736 -20.30 44.28 5.53
N GLU A 737 -20.69 43.77 6.69
CA GLU A 737 -19.96 43.87 7.95
C GLU A 737 -19.50 42.50 8.51
N TYR A 738 -20.23 41.40 8.25
CA TYR A 738 -20.02 40.10 8.86
C TYR A 738 -19.73 39.01 7.85
N CYS A 739 -18.93 38.03 8.30
CA CYS A 739 -18.53 36.86 7.53
C CYS A 739 -18.71 35.59 8.36
N ILE A 740 -19.06 34.50 7.68
CA ILE A 740 -19.09 33.13 8.22
C ILE A 740 -17.90 32.36 7.66
N TYR A 741 -17.15 31.73 8.54
CA TYR A 741 -16.14 30.74 8.21
C TYR A 741 -16.57 29.38 8.74
N ASN A 742 -16.61 28.36 7.88
CA ASN A 742 -16.75 26.96 8.26
C ASN A 742 -15.47 26.22 7.93
N PHE A 743 -14.77 25.72 8.93
CA PHE A 743 -13.64 24.85 8.75
C PHE A 743 -14.02 23.42 9.12
N TYR A 744 -13.86 22.49 8.19
CA TYR A 744 -14.07 21.08 8.41
C TYR A 744 -12.74 20.41 8.66
N PHE A 745 -12.63 19.66 9.78
CA PHE A 745 -11.36 19.08 10.21
C PHE A 745 -11.55 17.76 10.94
N ASP A 746 -10.50 16.97 11.03
CA ASP A 746 -10.46 15.75 11.83
C ASP A 746 -9.31 15.79 12.85
N HIS A 747 -9.46 14.98 13.91
CA HIS A 747 -8.42 14.71 14.90
C HIS A 747 -7.79 13.36 14.62
N ILE A 748 -6.53 13.34 14.24
CA ILE A 748 -5.79 12.11 13.94
C ILE A 748 -5.56 11.34 15.26
N LYS A 749 -6.20 10.16 15.41
CA LYS A 749 -5.94 9.15 16.46
C LYS A 749 -6.14 9.61 17.92
N MET A 750 -7.20 10.30 18.26
CA MET A 750 -7.54 10.67 19.64
C MET A 750 -8.75 9.92 20.21
N ILE A 751 -8.86 9.83 21.54
CA ILE A 751 -10.00 9.23 22.26
C ILE A 751 -11.03 10.34 22.55
N ASN A 752 -12.33 10.02 22.54
CA ASN A 752 -13.46 10.97 22.62
C ASN A 752 -13.36 12.05 23.71
N ASP A 753 -12.88 11.75 24.90
CA ASP A 753 -12.75 12.73 25.99
C ASP A 753 -11.61 13.73 25.75
N GLU A 754 -10.51 13.30 25.11
CA GLU A 754 -9.39 14.17 24.73
C GLU A 754 -9.81 15.12 23.61
N ILE A 755 -10.66 14.65 22.69
CA ILE A 755 -11.19 15.45 21.57
C ILE A 755 -12.02 16.64 22.10
N LYS A 756 -12.93 16.40 23.04
CA LYS A 756 -13.76 17.45 23.63
C LYS A 756 -12.94 18.55 24.31
N GLN A 757 -11.92 18.13 25.07
CA GLN A 757 -11.01 19.07 25.73
C GLN A 757 -10.20 19.87 24.71
N LYS A 758 -9.72 19.22 23.65
CA LYS A 758 -8.95 19.88 22.59
C LYS A 758 -9.79 20.87 21.79
N ASN A 759 -11.02 20.52 21.44
CA ASN A 759 -11.95 21.42 20.77
C ASN A 759 -12.24 22.67 21.61
N LYS A 760 -12.33 22.53 22.94
CA LYS A 760 -12.48 23.68 23.85
C LYS A 760 -11.25 24.58 23.80
N VAL A 761 -10.05 24.05 23.83
CA VAL A 761 -8.78 24.80 23.72
C VAL A 761 -8.68 25.50 22.37
N ILE A 762 -9.03 24.84 21.27
CA ILE A 762 -9.05 25.43 19.93
C ILE A 762 -10.02 26.61 19.89
N LYS A 763 -11.24 26.42 20.41
CA LYS A 763 -12.25 27.47 20.48
C LYS A 763 -11.74 28.72 21.25
N GLU A 764 -11.17 28.52 22.42
CA GLU A 764 -10.60 29.61 23.24
C GLU A 764 -9.46 30.34 22.53
N LYS A 765 -8.60 29.63 21.86
CA LYS A 765 -7.49 30.21 21.07
C LYS A 765 -7.99 31.01 19.87
N ILE A 766 -9.00 30.54 19.17
CA ILE A 766 -9.61 31.27 18.04
C ILE A 766 -10.26 32.58 18.53
N ILE A 767 -11.03 32.53 19.63
CA ILE A 767 -11.62 33.74 20.23
C ILE A 767 -10.54 34.79 20.52
N ASN A 768 -9.48 34.37 21.23
CA ASN A 768 -8.40 35.26 21.61
C ASN A 768 -7.66 35.84 20.38
N ALA A 769 -7.50 35.07 19.32
CA ALA A 769 -6.81 35.49 18.10
C ALA A 769 -7.64 36.49 17.28
N ILE A 770 -8.94 36.25 17.13
CA ILE A 770 -9.83 37.15 16.39
C ILE A 770 -9.94 38.50 17.11
N SER A 771 -10.14 38.45 18.42
CA SER A 771 -10.28 39.70 19.25
C SER A 771 -8.97 40.47 19.41
N SER A 772 -7.81 39.89 19.07
CA SER A 772 -6.50 40.58 19.24
C SER A 772 -6.05 41.29 17.96
N PRO A 773 -5.69 42.57 18.04
CA PRO A 773 -5.11 43.29 16.91
C PRO A 773 -3.67 42.85 16.58
N ILE A 774 -2.96 42.24 17.53
CA ILE A 774 -1.61 41.71 17.33
C ILE A 774 -1.66 40.22 17.49
N PHE A 775 -1.40 39.51 16.39
CA PHE A 775 -1.35 38.05 16.36
C PHE A 775 0.06 37.60 15.95
N SER A 776 0.71 36.84 16.82
CA SER A 776 1.96 36.17 16.54
C SER A 776 1.94 34.76 17.15
N ILE A 777 1.99 33.75 16.32
CA ILE A 777 2.28 32.38 16.74
C ILE A 777 3.67 32.02 16.23
N GLN A 778 4.52 31.49 17.09
CA GLN A 778 5.77 30.88 16.66
C GLN A 778 5.43 29.63 15.84
N ASN A 779 5.70 29.66 14.54
CA ASN A 779 5.56 28.49 13.67
C ASN A 779 6.47 27.39 14.20
N GLY A 780 5.90 26.26 14.59
CA GLY A 780 6.65 25.06 14.92
C GLY A 780 7.45 24.62 13.68
N SER A 781 8.77 24.43 13.81
CA SER A 781 9.57 23.84 12.73
C SER A 781 9.24 22.36 12.58
N HIS A 782 8.20 22.06 11.84
CA HIS A 782 7.86 20.67 11.52
C HIS A 782 8.74 20.18 10.36
N LYS A 783 9.64 19.23 10.64
CA LYS A 783 10.48 18.61 9.61
C LYS A 783 9.60 17.68 8.75
N LEU A 784 9.74 17.79 7.44
CA LEU A 784 9.12 16.85 6.49
C LEU A 784 9.45 15.42 6.87
N SER A 785 8.48 14.51 6.72
CA SER A 785 8.69 13.09 6.92
C SER A 785 9.81 12.57 6.01
N ARG A 786 10.49 11.50 6.41
CA ARG A 786 11.60 10.94 5.64
C ARG A 786 11.14 10.51 4.23
N ARG A 787 9.92 10.00 4.13
CA ARG A 787 9.29 9.59 2.88
C ARG A 787 9.13 10.78 1.90
N LEU A 788 8.66 11.90 2.39
CA LEU A 788 8.42 13.13 1.60
C LEU A 788 9.68 13.74 1.01
N ARG A 789 10.85 13.53 1.64
CA ARG A 789 12.12 14.06 1.13
C ARG A 789 12.63 13.37 -0.13
N SER A 790 12.09 12.21 -0.47
CA SER A 790 12.51 11.40 -1.61
C SER A 790 11.87 11.83 -2.93
N PHE A 791 10.81 12.63 -2.85
CA PHE A 791 10.09 13.14 -4.02
C PHE A 791 10.55 14.54 -4.40
N ASP A 792 10.46 14.85 -5.70
CA ASP A 792 10.81 16.17 -6.19
C ASP A 792 9.87 17.22 -5.58
N LYS A 793 10.45 18.28 -5.04
CA LYS A 793 9.76 19.39 -4.38
C LYS A 793 9.14 20.35 -5.41
N LYS A 794 8.60 19.84 -6.52
CA LYS A 794 7.95 20.69 -7.51
C LYS A 794 6.64 21.21 -6.93
N ILE A 795 6.47 22.50 -7.00
CA ILE A 795 5.25 23.21 -6.63
C ILE A 795 4.67 23.70 -7.95
N ASP A 796 3.47 23.23 -8.26
CA ASP A 796 2.73 23.68 -9.43
C ASP A 796 1.63 24.62 -8.95
N ILE A 797 1.62 25.86 -9.44
CA ILE A 797 0.62 26.87 -9.14
C ILE A 797 0.03 27.35 -10.45
N SER A 798 -1.27 27.31 -10.57
CA SER A 798 -1.99 27.84 -11.73
C SER A 798 -3.08 28.81 -11.29
N PHE A 799 -3.35 29.79 -12.13
CA PHE A 799 -4.41 30.76 -11.95
C PHE A 799 -5.34 30.75 -13.15
N SER A 800 -6.63 30.79 -12.91
CA SER A 800 -7.67 30.95 -13.94
C SER A 800 -8.75 31.90 -13.48
N GLU A 801 -9.43 32.54 -14.41
CA GLU A 801 -10.51 33.49 -14.11
C GLU A 801 -11.86 32.80 -14.26
N ASP A 802 -12.65 32.80 -13.18
CA ASP A 802 -14.05 32.42 -13.19
C ASP A 802 -14.90 33.69 -13.38
N LEU A 803 -15.11 34.06 -14.63
CA LEU A 803 -15.84 35.27 -15.02
C LEU A 803 -17.33 35.22 -14.64
N ILE A 804 -17.91 34.02 -14.52
CA ILE A 804 -19.33 33.88 -14.14
C ILE A 804 -19.53 34.35 -12.68
N HIS A 805 -18.60 34.01 -11.79
CA HIS A 805 -18.68 34.37 -10.38
C HIS A 805 -17.75 35.52 -9.98
N ASN A 806 -17.10 36.17 -10.97
CA ASN A 806 -16.23 37.33 -10.76
C ASN A 806 -15.11 37.09 -9.76
N ARG A 807 -14.42 35.90 -9.87
CA ARG A 807 -13.38 35.46 -8.96
C ARG A 807 -12.22 34.83 -9.70
N THR A 808 -11.06 34.83 -9.10
CA THR A 808 -9.88 34.09 -9.58
C THR A 808 -9.78 32.76 -8.86
N VAL A 809 -9.52 31.70 -9.60
CA VAL A 809 -9.24 30.36 -9.08
C VAL A 809 -7.74 30.16 -9.06
N MET A 810 -7.15 29.94 -7.90
CA MET A 810 -5.76 29.54 -7.72
C MET A 810 -5.72 28.06 -7.34
N GLU A 811 -5.10 27.24 -8.16
CA GLU A 811 -4.83 25.85 -7.85
C GLU A 811 -3.37 25.72 -7.44
N ILE A 812 -3.10 25.04 -6.35
CA ILE A 812 -1.76 24.73 -5.87
C ILE A 812 -1.62 23.25 -5.63
N SER A 813 -0.58 22.68 -6.20
CA SER A 813 -0.23 21.27 -6.06
C SER A 813 1.20 21.14 -5.56
N CYS A 814 1.35 20.58 -4.36
CA CYS A 814 2.66 20.43 -3.71
C CYS A 814 2.64 19.27 -2.70
N ILE A 815 3.79 18.95 -2.13
CA ILE A 815 3.88 18.00 -1.01
C ILE A 815 3.15 18.58 0.20
N ASP A 816 2.23 17.79 0.79
CA ASP A 816 1.53 18.17 2.02
C ASP A 816 2.52 18.28 3.20
N ARG A 817 2.37 19.33 3.96
CA ARG A 817 3.19 19.60 5.15
C ARG A 817 2.41 20.40 6.18
N PRO A 818 2.69 20.21 7.46
CA PRO A 818 2.11 21.04 8.50
C PRO A 818 2.38 22.52 8.20
N GLY A 819 1.35 23.35 8.30
CA GLY A 819 1.45 24.80 8.10
C GLY A 819 1.35 25.29 6.68
N LEU A 820 1.12 24.43 5.71
CA LEU A 820 0.97 24.83 4.31
C LEU A 820 -0.16 25.86 4.14
N LEU A 821 -1.32 25.59 4.70
CA LEU A 821 -2.51 26.43 4.61
C LEU A 821 -2.30 27.80 5.30
N SER A 822 -1.62 27.83 6.45
CA SER A 822 -1.29 29.08 7.15
C SER A 822 -0.27 29.94 6.39
N VAL A 823 0.71 29.31 5.75
CA VAL A 823 1.70 30.01 4.90
C VAL A 823 1.01 30.64 3.69
N ILE A 824 0.18 29.88 2.98
CA ILE A 824 -0.56 30.37 1.81
C ILE A 824 -1.48 31.52 2.21
N SER A 825 -2.28 31.34 3.24
CA SER A 825 -3.22 32.38 3.72
C SER A 825 -2.50 33.64 4.18
N LYS A 826 -1.32 33.53 4.79
CA LYS A 826 -0.48 34.69 5.13
C LYS A 826 -0.03 35.47 3.90
N ILE A 827 0.43 34.77 2.86
CA ILE A 827 0.88 35.39 1.62
C ILE A 827 -0.27 36.09 0.92
N LEU A 828 -1.45 35.45 0.83
CA LEU A 828 -2.64 36.07 0.24
C LEU A 828 -3.07 37.32 0.98
N LYS A 829 -3.03 37.27 2.33
CA LYS A 829 -3.24 38.48 3.16
C LYS A 829 -2.25 39.60 2.84
N GLU A 830 -0.95 39.31 2.78
CA GLU A 830 0.12 40.27 2.47
C GLU A 830 -0.06 40.92 1.08
N GLU A 831 -0.67 40.22 0.14
CA GLU A 831 -1.00 40.71 -1.20
C GLU A 831 -2.41 41.39 -1.27
N SER A 832 -3.09 41.57 -0.14
CA SER A 832 -4.44 42.13 -0.05
C SER A 832 -5.49 41.38 -0.87
N VAL A 833 -5.30 40.04 -0.94
CA VAL A 833 -6.21 39.13 -1.64
C VAL A 833 -7.14 38.47 -0.65
N TRP A 834 -8.43 38.44 -0.97
CA TRP A 834 -9.47 37.86 -0.13
C TRP A 834 -9.78 36.41 -0.55
N ILE A 835 -9.86 35.51 0.44
CA ILE A 835 -10.25 34.12 0.22
C ILE A 835 -11.78 34.05 0.35
N GLN A 836 -12.46 33.71 -0.75
CA GLN A 836 -13.90 33.51 -0.80
C GLN A 836 -14.29 32.07 -0.38
N SER A 837 -13.49 31.09 -0.75
CA SER A 837 -13.57 29.70 -0.28
C SER A 837 -12.26 29.00 -0.59
N ALA A 838 -12.01 27.90 0.12
CA ALA A 838 -10.84 27.06 -0.13
C ALA A 838 -11.24 25.59 -0.03
N LYS A 839 -10.89 24.81 -1.03
CA LYS A 839 -10.97 23.34 -0.99
C LYS A 839 -9.59 22.78 -0.69
N ILE A 840 -9.48 22.07 0.39
CA ILE A 840 -8.24 21.47 0.87
C ILE A 840 -8.31 19.98 0.59
N ALA A 841 -7.58 19.54 -0.42
CA ALA A 841 -7.59 18.15 -0.85
C ALA A 841 -6.23 17.51 -0.64
N THR A 842 -6.04 16.87 0.51
CA THR A 842 -4.84 16.04 0.74
C THR A 842 -5.10 14.62 0.22
N ILE A 843 -4.36 14.22 -0.82
CA ILE A 843 -4.42 12.89 -1.40
C ILE A 843 -3.09 12.19 -1.10
N GLY A 844 -3.09 11.25 -0.15
CA GLY A 844 -1.84 10.66 0.34
C GLY A 844 -0.99 11.69 1.08
N GLU A 845 0.15 12.04 0.52
CA GLU A 845 1.09 13.03 1.06
C GLU A 845 1.25 14.25 0.12
N ARG A 846 0.31 14.45 -0.80
CA ARG A 846 0.23 15.61 -1.70
C ARG A 846 -0.99 16.45 -1.36
N ALA A 847 -0.79 17.76 -1.26
CA ALA A 847 -1.85 18.75 -1.18
C ALA A 847 -2.18 19.26 -2.58
N ASP A 848 -3.44 19.14 -2.98
CA ASP A 848 -4.01 19.71 -4.20
C ASP A 848 -5.11 20.69 -3.78
N ASP A 849 -4.70 21.88 -3.35
CA ASP A 849 -5.58 22.87 -2.76
C ASP A 849 -6.07 23.86 -3.81
N ILE A 850 -7.33 24.26 -3.70
CA ILE A 850 -7.96 25.23 -4.58
C ILE A 850 -8.49 26.39 -3.74
N PHE A 851 -8.06 27.59 -4.10
CA PHE A 851 -8.51 28.83 -3.48
C PHE A 851 -9.33 29.65 -4.48
N TYR A 852 -10.51 30.04 -4.09
CA TYR A 852 -11.34 30.99 -4.81
C TYR A 852 -11.10 32.38 -4.24
N LEU A 853 -10.49 33.26 -5.06
CA LEU A 853 -9.92 34.52 -4.64
C LEU A 853 -10.63 35.72 -5.27
N ASN A 854 -10.73 36.80 -4.56
CA ASN A 854 -11.16 38.07 -5.11
C ASN A 854 -10.40 39.25 -4.45
N ASN A 855 -10.55 40.45 -5.03
CA ASN A 855 -10.10 41.69 -4.40
C ASN A 855 -11.15 42.25 -3.44
N GLU A 856 -10.86 43.35 -2.80
CA GLU A 856 -11.79 44.05 -1.89
C GLU A 856 -13.15 44.38 -2.54
N ASN A 857 -13.15 44.66 -3.85
CA ASN A 857 -14.33 45.02 -4.64
C ASN A 857 -15.13 43.80 -5.15
N LYS A 858 -14.85 42.59 -4.69
CA LYS A 858 -15.46 41.31 -5.13
C LYS A 858 -15.22 41.04 -6.63
N GLN A 859 -14.08 41.41 -7.16
CA GLN A 859 -13.67 41.16 -8.56
C GLN A 859 -12.46 40.25 -8.63
N CYS A 860 -12.17 39.72 -9.82
CA CYS A 860 -10.93 38.97 -10.05
C CYS A 860 -9.70 39.81 -9.63
N ILE A 861 -8.67 39.16 -9.12
CA ILE A 861 -7.40 39.79 -8.77
C ILE A 861 -6.59 40.08 -10.04
N ASP A 862 -5.72 41.11 -9.98
CA ASP A 862 -4.89 41.47 -11.14
C ASP A 862 -3.89 40.41 -11.54
N GLN A 863 -3.71 40.22 -12.84
CA GLN A 863 -2.72 39.23 -13.34
C GLN A 863 -1.28 39.54 -12.91
N SER A 864 -0.98 40.78 -12.58
CA SER A 864 0.32 41.17 -12.00
C SER A 864 0.57 40.56 -10.62
N GLN A 865 -0.50 40.35 -9.84
CA GLN A 865 -0.41 39.72 -8.52
C GLN A 865 -0.13 38.20 -8.61
N TYR A 866 -0.51 37.53 -9.70
CA TYR A 866 -0.28 36.09 -9.88
C TYR A 866 1.20 35.74 -9.72
N LYS A 867 2.08 36.47 -10.40
CA LYS A 867 3.54 36.22 -10.33
C LYS A 867 4.12 36.51 -8.94
N ASN A 868 3.62 37.53 -8.25
CA ASN A 868 4.07 37.87 -6.91
C ASN A 868 3.68 36.79 -5.91
N ILE A 869 2.43 36.33 -5.96
CA ILE A 869 1.91 35.26 -5.11
C ILE A 869 2.70 33.97 -5.36
N GLU A 870 2.86 33.58 -6.63
CA GLU A 870 3.62 32.40 -7.02
C GLU A 870 5.07 32.46 -6.50
N GLN A 871 5.76 33.57 -6.67
CA GLN A 871 7.15 33.73 -6.20
C GLN A 871 7.26 33.66 -4.69
N LYS A 872 6.36 34.31 -3.93
CA LYS A 872 6.33 34.29 -2.47
C LYS A 872 6.03 32.90 -1.94
N ILE A 873 5.06 32.20 -2.51
CA ILE A 873 4.73 30.81 -2.15
C ILE A 873 5.93 29.89 -2.42
N ASN A 874 6.52 29.96 -3.61
CA ASN A 874 7.69 29.19 -3.97
C ASN A 874 8.89 29.45 -3.04
N ALA A 875 9.12 30.70 -2.66
CA ALA A 875 10.20 31.06 -1.73
C ALA A 875 9.95 30.49 -0.32
N SER A 876 8.73 30.67 0.20
CA SER A 876 8.37 30.23 1.56
C SER A 876 8.30 28.70 1.71
N ILE A 877 7.93 28.00 0.64
CA ILE A 877 7.84 26.54 0.62
C ILE A 877 9.22 25.88 0.40
N LYS A 878 10.15 26.50 -0.32
CA LYS A 878 11.50 25.96 -0.56
C LYS A 878 12.46 26.09 0.64
N ILE A 879 12.23 27.04 1.52
CA ILE A 879 13.14 27.35 2.64
C ILE A 879 12.97 26.39 3.83
N ASN A 880 11.85 25.71 3.94
CA ASN A 880 11.55 24.76 5.02
C ASN A 880 11.55 23.32 4.49
#